data_c35d769e671906699cc99302629b20b5
#
_entry.id   c35d769e671906699cc99302629b20b5
#
_cell.length_a   1.000
_cell.length_b   1.000
_cell.length_c   1.000
_cell.angle_alpha   90.00
_cell.angle_beta   90.00
_cell.angle_gamma   90.00
#
_symmetry.space_group_name_H-M   'P 1'
#
loop_
_entity.id
_entity.type
_entity.pdbx_description
1 polymer ?
#
loop_
_entity_poly.entity_id
_entity_poly.type
_entity_poly.pdbx_seq_one_letter_code
_entity_poly.pdbx_strand_id
1 'polypeptide(L)'
;MRTKKNLIKASTIVGYVTSFIYILLTACYFALSNSIFWLFLVLAAISLYSSLYSSCIRRTLDEEKLEGKLKRNFLINTIISLVSPISFTLNIIAYLWKKEDRFIEVLNPNYKIENKEKKDKKFFKKANFVLTITGLVAVIAGSFTANIAETSAYSVKVRDFTLTKEMTEQYNAGDANKVNGKNYVIENSCLSYGVTEYKPKQATQENPLPVIFVMPGFTRTKATMAQYAIELSKRGAVVFVLDPGCQGATTYGGYTENENGEKEQVSSTVGANGLDYLVQYVFNNTDDYTYIDRDNFGAVGHSAGGGNVGQLAQDFAGSSYEESIIKSVYLSGYIKNSLANRFKSLRCNAAMSYAYYDEGAFRYQSDVSSFELVAKRFVNEVNGKELGIDKAIIDYEYGDMNNGTYRVVHREETNHCFEMYDALSISNTINFFRRTLNLKTNLSDNSHTWMFKEGSNGIALVGAFIFIISLMSLVIDVVPLFKSFKVSREVSKNYEVEQKVKYGTLPTNDSSKLSKKRFIDKVIFWSVTALSAIIACLDYIPLARLSMDLFPDAAVNNYTFFFPARMMNAVMLWAVVNGLIGFILVFGVKAIENLVYKLTNHPEYISWYRFKQMKINWKDLLLTLGLVIGLFLIFYGMDQLMYIVFHQDFRFMLISASPLQPRFIVTWLIYLIPFFIFYLSNSVRVNLSVATEGWSETKTYIASAIFNSIGLAFIIVINYVCYFKTGTVFYGYYSPKDTSEMWLYINMVFGIIPMMFVLPIINRFAYKKSGNVYLGALLTVMIFIMMSLSASVSYIPM
;
A
#
# COMPACT_ATOMS: atom_id res chain seq x y z
N MET A 1 -40.75 -3.50 0.75
CA MET A 1 -40.72 -3.93 -0.65
C MET A 1 -39.84 -3.08 -1.57
N ARG A 2 -39.96 -1.73 -1.60
CA ARG A 2 -39.13 -0.82 -2.42
C ARG A 2 -37.64 -0.96 -2.14
N THR A 3 -37.20 -1.02 -0.89
CA THR A 3 -35.79 -1.16 -0.50
C THR A 3 -35.21 -2.49 -0.95
N LYS A 4 -35.97 -3.58 -0.78
CA LYS A 4 -35.54 -4.92 -1.23
C LYS A 4 -35.34 -4.97 -2.74
N LYS A 5 -36.24 -4.37 -3.52
CA LYS A 5 -36.13 -4.23 -4.98
C LYS A 5 -34.93 -3.39 -5.38
N ASN A 6 -34.66 -2.30 -4.64
CA ASN A 6 -33.51 -1.44 -4.91
C ASN A 6 -32.18 -2.17 -4.62
N LEU A 7 -32.11 -2.98 -3.57
CA LEU A 7 -30.93 -3.80 -3.27
C LEU A 7 -30.68 -4.86 -4.34
N ILE A 8 -31.75 -5.54 -4.79
CA ILE A 8 -31.65 -6.53 -5.87
C ILE A 8 -31.28 -5.84 -7.19
N LYS A 9 -31.82 -4.64 -7.46
CA LYS A 9 -31.43 -3.83 -8.63
C LYS A 9 -29.97 -3.45 -8.58
N ALA A 10 -29.48 -3.01 -7.42
CA ALA A 10 -28.06 -2.67 -7.23
C ALA A 10 -27.18 -3.92 -7.41
N SER A 11 -27.55 -5.05 -6.82
CA SER A 11 -26.84 -6.32 -7.01
C SER A 11 -26.80 -6.75 -8.47
N THR A 12 -27.91 -6.61 -9.20
CA THR A 12 -27.97 -6.91 -10.64
C THR A 12 -27.00 -6.04 -11.44
N ILE A 13 -26.98 -4.73 -11.17
CA ILE A 13 -26.07 -3.80 -11.86
C ILE A 13 -24.60 -4.14 -11.55
N VAL A 14 -24.28 -4.34 -10.28
CA VAL A 14 -22.91 -4.71 -9.86
C VAL A 14 -22.48 -6.03 -10.49
N GLY A 15 -23.38 -7.02 -10.56
CA GLY A 15 -23.07 -8.29 -11.18
C GLY A 15 -22.81 -8.17 -12.68
N TYR A 16 -23.54 -7.30 -13.41
CA TYR A 16 -23.24 -7.02 -14.82
C TYR A 16 -21.88 -6.33 -14.98
N VAL A 17 -21.57 -5.35 -14.12
CA VAL A 17 -20.24 -4.69 -14.11
C VAL A 17 -19.13 -5.71 -13.83
N THR A 18 -19.33 -6.58 -12.85
CA THR A 18 -18.39 -7.66 -12.53
C THR A 18 -18.22 -8.64 -13.70
N SER A 19 -19.31 -9.02 -14.36
CA SER A 19 -19.25 -9.86 -15.57
C SER A 19 -18.45 -9.20 -16.68
N PHE A 20 -18.67 -7.90 -16.90
CA PHE A 20 -17.93 -7.14 -17.90
C PHE A 20 -16.44 -7.08 -17.57
N ILE A 21 -16.09 -6.86 -16.31
CA ILE A 21 -14.67 -6.88 -15.85
C ILE A 21 -14.06 -8.27 -16.12
N TYR A 22 -14.75 -9.35 -15.79
CA TYR A 22 -14.25 -10.70 -16.07
C TYR A 22 -14.14 -10.99 -17.57
N ILE A 23 -15.02 -10.47 -18.41
CA ILE A 23 -14.90 -10.57 -19.87
C ILE A 23 -13.66 -9.82 -20.35
N LEU A 24 -13.42 -8.61 -19.86
CA LEU A 24 -12.20 -7.86 -20.19
C LEU A 24 -10.93 -8.61 -19.76
N LEU A 25 -10.92 -9.14 -18.55
CA LEU A 25 -9.82 -9.97 -18.07
C LEU A 25 -9.64 -11.23 -18.91
N THR A 26 -10.73 -11.89 -19.32
CA THR A 26 -10.69 -13.03 -20.26
C THR A 26 -10.02 -12.64 -21.54
N ALA A 27 -10.40 -11.51 -22.14
CA ALA A 27 -9.82 -11.02 -23.38
C ALA A 27 -8.33 -10.68 -23.23
N CYS A 28 -7.95 -9.99 -22.15
CA CYS A 28 -6.56 -9.68 -21.85
C CYS A 28 -5.71 -10.94 -21.70
N TYR A 29 -6.18 -11.93 -20.93
CA TYR A 29 -5.44 -13.18 -20.70
C TYR A 29 -5.44 -14.09 -21.91
N PHE A 30 -6.47 -14.09 -22.72
CA PHE A 30 -6.49 -14.77 -24.00
C PHE A 30 -5.44 -14.17 -24.95
N ALA A 31 -5.39 -12.83 -25.05
CA ALA A 31 -4.39 -12.12 -25.86
C ALA A 31 -2.95 -12.40 -25.41
N LEU A 32 -2.74 -12.66 -24.11
CA LEU A 32 -1.45 -13.02 -23.52
C LEU A 32 -1.15 -14.53 -23.60
N SER A 33 -1.96 -15.31 -24.29
CA SER A 33 -1.85 -16.78 -24.42
C SER A 33 -1.77 -17.51 -23.09
N ASN A 34 -2.41 -16.96 -22.05
CA ASN A 34 -2.38 -17.52 -20.72
C ASN A 34 -3.63 -18.38 -20.47
N SER A 35 -3.45 -19.64 -20.08
CA SER A 35 -4.54 -20.59 -19.83
C SER A 35 -5.53 -20.18 -18.75
N ILE A 36 -5.17 -19.22 -17.89
CA ILE A 36 -6.04 -18.67 -16.83
C ILE A 36 -7.26 -17.95 -17.42
N PHE A 37 -7.28 -17.56 -18.70
CA PHE A 37 -8.44 -16.93 -19.30
C PHE A 37 -9.74 -17.78 -19.15
N TRP A 38 -9.63 -19.11 -19.10
CA TRP A 38 -10.76 -19.99 -18.86
C TRP A 38 -11.43 -19.75 -17.51
N LEU A 39 -10.61 -19.48 -16.48
CA LEU A 39 -11.15 -19.15 -15.15
C LEU A 39 -12.02 -17.90 -15.20
N PHE A 40 -11.55 -16.84 -15.86
CA PHE A 40 -12.31 -15.59 -15.96
C PHE A 40 -13.54 -15.74 -16.84
N LEU A 41 -13.49 -16.55 -17.89
CA LEU A 41 -14.64 -16.86 -18.70
C LEU A 41 -15.73 -17.54 -17.88
N VAL A 42 -15.36 -18.52 -17.04
CA VAL A 42 -16.29 -19.20 -16.12
C VAL A 42 -16.84 -18.22 -15.08
N LEU A 43 -16.00 -17.38 -14.48
CA LEU A 43 -16.43 -16.37 -13.51
C LEU A 43 -17.37 -15.34 -14.15
N ALA A 44 -17.09 -14.92 -15.37
CA ALA A 44 -17.98 -14.05 -16.14
C ALA A 44 -19.35 -14.69 -16.36
N ALA A 45 -19.38 -15.95 -16.79
CA ALA A 45 -20.63 -16.69 -17.02
C ALA A 45 -21.46 -16.85 -15.74
N ILE A 46 -20.83 -17.21 -14.62
CA ILE A 46 -21.49 -17.35 -13.32
C ILE A 46 -22.03 -16.00 -12.83
N SER A 47 -21.25 -14.93 -12.93
CA SER A 47 -21.68 -13.59 -12.53
C SER A 47 -22.82 -13.07 -13.40
N LEU A 48 -22.79 -13.31 -14.71
CA LEU A 48 -23.85 -12.96 -15.65
C LEU A 48 -25.14 -13.74 -15.35
N TYR A 49 -25.04 -15.05 -15.15
CA TYR A 49 -26.17 -15.90 -14.76
C TYR A 49 -26.82 -15.40 -13.46
N SER A 50 -26.04 -15.15 -12.41
CA SER A 50 -26.53 -14.62 -11.14
C SER A 50 -27.25 -13.28 -11.31
N SER A 51 -26.74 -12.40 -12.17
CA SER A 51 -27.31 -11.08 -12.43
C SER A 51 -28.64 -11.16 -13.20
N LEU A 52 -28.70 -12.00 -14.22
CA LEU A 52 -29.94 -12.28 -14.96
C LEU A 52 -30.99 -12.87 -14.04
N TYR A 53 -30.60 -13.84 -13.20
CA TYR A 53 -31.52 -14.48 -12.26
C TYR A 53 -32.01 -13.50 -11.17
N SER A 54 -31.14 -12.62 -10.66
CA SER A 54 -31.54 -11.54 -9.74
C SER A 54 -32.56 -10.59 -10.40
N SER A 55 -32.40 -10.30 -11.70
CA SER A 55 -33.33 -9.48 -12.44
C SER A 55 -34.69 -10.16 -12.58
N CYS A 56 -34.74 -11.48 -12.84
CA CYS A 56 -35.95 -12.26 -12.86
C CYS A 56 -36.64 -12.26 -11.50
N ILE A 57 -35.89 -12.51 -10.42
CA ILE A 57 -36.43 -12.46 -9.04
C ILE A 57 -37.05 -11.09 -8.75
N ARG A 58 -36.41 -10.02 -9.17
CA ARG A 58 -36.92 -8.65 -9.00
C ARG A 58 -38.30 -8.48 -9.68
N ARG A 59 -38.47 -8.99 -10.88
CA ARG A 59 -39.75 -8.93 -11.61
C ARG A 59 -40.84 -9.72 -10.90
N THR A 60 -40.55 -10.93 -10.47
CA THR A 60 -41.52 -11.79 -9.77
C THR A 60 -41.92 -11.29 -8.37
N LEU A 61 -41.08 -10.43 -7.73
CA LEU A 61 -41.44 -9.73 -6.50
C LEU A 61 -42.57 -8.70 -6.69
N ASP A 62 -42.90 -8.33 -7.92
CA ASP A 62 -44.03 -7.46 -8.24
C ASP A 62 -45.37 -8.18 -8.21
N GLU A 63 -45.39 -9.50 -8.37
CA GLU A 63 -46.60 -10.34 -8.55
C GLU A 63 -47.11 -11.03 -7.29
N GLU A 64 -46.75 -10.65 -6.11
CA GLU A 64 -47.23 -11.05 -4.74
C GLU A 64 -47.39 -12.56 -4.42
N LYS A 65 -47.14 -13.51 -5.32
CA LYS A 65 -47.58 -14.92 -5.20
C LYS A 65 -46.53 -16.01 -4.93
N LEU A 66 -45.29 -15.71 -4.52
CA LEU A 66 -44.24 -16.74 -4.46
C LEU A 66 -43.44 -16.77 -3.13
N GLU A 67 -44.02 -17.28 -2.03
CA GLU A 67 -43.31 -17.27 -0.73
C GLU A 67 -42.27 -18.40 -0.53
N GLY A 68 -42.48 -19.61 -0.89
CA GLY A 68 -41.58 -20.73 -0.56
C GLY A 68 -40.48 -20.98 -1.61
N LYS A 69 -40.89 -21.18 -2.86
CA LYS A 69 -40.00 -21.55 -3.97
C LYS A 69 -39.09 -20.40 -4.37
N LEU A 70 -39.64 -19.18 -4.38
CA LEU A 70 -38.88 -17.96 -4.68
C LEU A 70 -37.80 -17.69 -3.63
N LYS A 71 -38.08 -17.89 -2.35
CA LYS A 71 -37.14 -17.70 -1.25
C LYS A 71 -35.96 -18.67 -1.32
N ARG A 72 -36.23 -19.96 -1.62
CA ARG A 72 -35.20 -20.99 -1.83
C ARG A 72 -34.33 -20.64 -3.04
N ASN A 73 -34.95 -20.29 -4.16
CA ASN A 73 -34.25 -19.95 -5.38
C ASN A 73 -33.42 -18.68 -5.23
N PHE A 74 -33.90 -17.69 -4.46
CA PHE A 74 -33.13 -16.48 -4.15
C PHE A 74 -31.93 -16.79 -3.26
N LEU A 75 -32.05 -17.71 -2.30
CA LEU A 75 -30.91 -18.15 -1.48
C LEU A 75 -29.86 -18.85 -2.35
N ILE A 76 -30.23 -19.74 -3.23
CA ILE A 76 -29.33 -20.40 -4.18
C ILE A 76 -28.62 -19.38 -5.06
N ASN A 77 -29.34 -18.41 -5.62
CA ASN A 77 -28.74 -17.35 -6.42
C ASN A 77 -27.78 -16.47 -5.61
N THR A 78 -28.11 -16.22 -4.34
CA THR A 78 -27.23 -15.46 -3.44
C THR A 78 -25.90 -16.18 -3.25
N ILE A 79 -25.91 -17.50 -3.10
CA ILE A 79 -24.71 -18.32 -3.00
C ILE A 79 -23.90 -18.27 -4.31
N ILE A 80 -24.59 -18.42 -5.46
CA ILE A 80 -23.95 -18.35 -6.77
C ILE A 80 -23.30 -16.97 -7.02
N SER A 81 -23.88 -15.90 -6.47
CA SER A 81 -23.34 -14.53 -6.61
C SER A 81 -22.04 -14.28 -5.84
N LEU A 82 -21.48 -15.28 -5.15
CA LEU A 82 -20.23 -15.18 -4.38
C LEU A 82 -19.02 -14.80 -5.24
N VAL A 83 -19.06 -15.07 -6.54
CA VAL A 83 -18.06 -14.63 -7.53
C VAL A 83 -17.97 -13.09 -7.66
N SER A 84 -18.99 -12.38 -7.18
CA SER A 84 -18.99 -10.93 -7.03
C SER A 84 -19.32 -10.59 -5.58
N PRO A 85 -18.32 -10.33 -4.72
CA PRO A 85 -18.54 -10.12 -3.29
C PRO A 85 -19.56 -9.02 -2.97
N ILE A 86 -19.58 -7.97 -3.77
CA ILE A 86 -20.54 -6.87 -3.61
C ILE A 86 -21.95 -7.33 -3.95
N SER A 87 -22.16 -8.06 -5.06
CA SER A 87 -23.45 -8.63 -5.43
C SER A 87 -23.95 -9.63 -4.39
N PHE A 88 -23.06 -10.49 -3.89
CA PHE A 88 -23.36 -11.44 -2.83
C PHE A 88 -23.86 -10.71 -1.57
N THR A 89 -23.12 -9.68 -1.11
CA THR A 89 -23.49 -8.88 0.05
C THR A 89 -24.87 -8.21 -0.13
N LEU A 90 -25.10 -7.59 -1.29
CA LEU A 90 -26.39 -6.94 -1.58
C LEU A 90 -27.55 -7.97 -1.64
N ASN A 91 -27.31 -9.14 -2.18
CA ASN A 91 -28.30 -10.21 -2.23
C ASN A 91 -28.61 -10.80 -0.85
N ILE A 92 -27.60 -11.00 0.01
CA ILE A 92 -27.81 -11.43 1.40
C ILE A 92 -28.61 -10.37 2.17
N ILE A 93 -28.25 -9.10 2.04
CA ILE A 93 -29.00 -8.02 2.67
C ILE A 93 -30.47 -8.04 2.19
N ALA A 94 -30.67 -8.16 0.87
CA ALA A 94 -32.04 -8.22 0.32
C ALA A 94 -32.80 -9.47 0.77
N TYR A 95 -32.12 -10.63 0.89
CA TYR A 95 -32.72 -11.86 1.39
C TYR A 95 -33.20 -11.75 2.85
N LEU A 96 -32.38 -11.12 3.68
CA LEU A 96 -32.68 -10.91 5.11
C LEU A 96 -33.71 -9.80 5.35
N TRP A 97 -33.99 -8.96 4.35
CA TRP A 97 -34.95 -7.87 4.49
C TRP A 97 -36.37 -8.41 4.58
N LYS A 98 -37.01 -8.29 5.73
CA LYS A 98 -38.40 -8.77 5.94
C LYS A 98 -39.39 -7.80 5.29
N LYS A 99 -40.48 -8.35 4.79
CA LYS A 99 -41.63 -7.59 4.26
C LYS A 99 -42.17 -6.64 5.32
N GLU A 100 -42.31 -5.37 5.01
CA GLU A 100 -43.03 -4.42 5.87
C GLU A 100 -44.54 -4.72 5.79
N ASP A 101 -45.16 -4.98 6.92
CA ASP A 101 -46.61 -5.11 7.01
C ASP A 101 -47.23 -3.71 6.85
N ARG A 102 -47.65 -3.37 5.65
CA ARG A 102 -48.31 -2.10 5.32
C ARG A 102 -49.64 -1.88 6.06
N PHE A 103 -50.31 -2.95 6.52
CA PHE A 103 -51.63 -2.87 7.09
C PHE A 103 -51.65 -2.19 8.48
N ILE A 104 -50.63 -2.34 9.30
CA ILE A 104 -50.55 -1.77 10.66
C ILE A 104 -50.16 -0.29 10.61
N GLU A 105 -49.46 0.13 9.54
CA GLU A 105 -48.98 1.50 9.37
C GLU A 105 -50.12 2.53 9.15
N VAL A 106 -51.22 2.10 8.60
CA VAL A 106 -52.35 3.00 8.34
C VAL A 106 -53.20 3.27 9.58
N LEU A 107 -53.20 2.36 10.56
CA LEU A 107 -54.07 2.43 11.73
C LEU A 107 -53.46 3.06 12.97
N ASN A 108 -52.13 3.21 13.08
CA ASN A 108 -51.49 3.87 14.23
C ASN A 108 -50.14 4.55 13.84
N PRO A 109 -50.11 5.88 13.63
CA PRO A 109 -48.90 6.62 13.28
C PRO A 109 -47.77 6.52 14.33
N ASN A 110 -48.10 6.41 15.62
CA ASN A 110 -47.13 6.27 16.70
C ASN A 110 -46.45 4.89 16.74
N TYR A 111 -47.23 3.84 16.39
CA TYR A 111 -46.72 2.48 16.21
C TYR A 111 -45.67 2.40 15.08
N LYS A 112 -45.81 3.25 14.07
CA LYS A 112 -44.95 3.38 12.93
C LYS A 112 -43.52 3.81 13.30
N ILE A 113 -43.39 4.78 14.18
CA ILE A 113 -42.10 5.33 14.59
C ILE A 113 -41.33 4.35 15.47
N GLU A 114 -41.99 3.77 16.47
CA GLU A 114 -41.35 2.86 17.40
C GLU A 114 -40.94 1.50 16.79
N ASN A 115 -41.80 0.96 15.91
CA ASN A 115 -41.48 -0.28 15.22
C ASN A 115 -40.49 -0.10 14.06
N LYS A 116 -40.50 1.07 13.41
CA LYS A 116 -39.48 1.39 12.38
C LYS A 116 -38.10 1.51 13.01
N GLU A 117 -37.97 2.14 14.16
CA GLU A 117 -36.71 2.20 14.90
C GLU A 117 -36.23 0.83 15.41
N LYS A 118 -37.13 -0.03 15.89
CA LYS A 118 -36.78 -1.40 16.31
C LYS A 118 -36.41 -2.30 15.12
N LYS A 119 -37.10 -2.17 13.98
CA LYS A 119 -36.78 -2.91 12.73
C LYS A 119 -35.47 -2.43 12.11
N ASP A 120 -35.23 -1.14 12.07
CA ASP A 120 -33.97 -0.56 11.56
C ASP A 120 -32.78 -0.94 12.44
N LYS A 121 -32.91 -0.89 13.77
CA LYS A 121 -31.87 -1.35 14.69
C LYS A 121 -31.53 -2.84 14.53
N LYS A 122 -32.53 -3.70 14.33
CA LYS A 122 -32.33 -5.13 14.08
C LYS A 122 -31.73 -5.42 12.71
N PHE A 123 -32.08 -4.61 11.71
CA PHE A 123 -31.54 -4.69 10.35
C PHE A 123 -30.05 -4.31 10.31
N PHE A 124 -29.67 -3.18 10.88
CA PHE A 124 -28.27 -2.75 10.92
C PHE A 124 -27.36 -3.74 11.66
N LYS A 125 -27.85 -4.38 12.72
CA LYS A 125 -27.13 -5.48 13.37
C LYS A 125 -26.90 -6.66 12.43
N LYS A 126 -27.90 -7.04 11.62
CA LYS A 126 -27.76 -8.11 10.64
C LYS A 126 -26.86 -7.71 9.48
N ALA A 127 -26.95 -6.48 9.00
CA ALA A 127 -26.07 -5.95 7.95
C ALA A 127 -24.60 -5.92 8.39
N ASN A 128 -24.32 -5.45 9.61
CA ASN A 128 -22.98 -5.45 10.16
C ASN A 128 -22.44 -6.88 10.33
N PHE A 129 -23.25 -7.82 10.77
CA PHE A 129 -22.84 -9.21 10.84
C PHE A 129 -22.50 -9.79 9.46
N VAL A 130 -23.36 -9.55 8.46
CA VAL A 130 -23.10 -9.99 7.09
C VAL A 130 -21.83 -9.36 6.54
N LEU A 131 -21.63 -8.06 6.75
CA LEU A 131 -20.40 -7.37 6.31
C LEU A 131 -19.15 -7.90 7.02
N THR A 132 -19.24 -8.26 8.30
CA THR A 132 -18.14 -8.89 9.02
C THR A 132 -17.76 -10.24 8.39
N ILE A 133 -18.74 -11.09 8.11
CA ILE A 133 -18.48 -12.37 7.44
C ILE A 133 -17.97 -12.17 6.00
N THR A 134 -18.54 -11.22 5.25
CA THR A 134 -18.09 -10.92 3.88
C THR A 134 -16.64 -10.41 3.88
N GLY A 135 -16.28 -9.54 4.83
CA GLY A 135 -14.91 -9.07 4.98
C GLY A 135 -13.95 -10.22 5.28
N LEU A 136 -14.30 -11.12 6.21
CA LEU A 136 -13.50 -12.29 6.54
C LEU A 136 -13.34 -13.24 5.35
N VAL A 137 -14.43 -13.51 4.62
CA VAL A 137 -14.37 -14.33 3.41
C VAL A 137 -13.51 -13.69 2.34
N ALA A 138 -13.59 -12.37 2.16
CA ALA A 138 -12.74 -11.64 1.21
C ALA A 138 -11.25 -11.72 1.59
N VAL A 139 -10.92 -11.64 2.88
CA VAL A 139 -9.55 -11.85 3.38
C VAL A 139 -9.05 -13.24 3.03
N ILE A 140 -9.77 -14.29 3.41
CA ILE A 140 -9.34 -15.67 3.19
C ILE A 140 -9.26 -15.98 1.69
N ALA A 141 -10.30 -15.65 0.93
CA ALA A 141 -10.33 -15.91 -0.50
C ALA A 141 -9.26 -15.10 -1.27
N GLY A 142 -9.06 -13.82 -0.90
CA GLY A 142 -8.03 -12.98 -1.48
C GLY A 142 -6.64 -13.55 -1.21
N SER A 143 -6.32 -13.88 0.05
CA SER A 143 -5.02 -14.44 0.40
C SER A 143 -4.78 -15.81 -0.24
N PHE A 144 -5.79 -16.66 -0.30
CA PHE A 144 -5.70 -17.97 -0.95
C PHE A 144 -5.46 -17.85 -2.46
N THR A 145 -6.20 -16.98 -3.15
CA THR A 145 -6.01 -16.79 -4.61
C THR A 145 -4.69 -16.08 -4.91
N ALA A 146 -4.22 -15.20 -4.04
CA ALA A 146 -2.90 -14.59 -4.16
C ALA A 146 -1.78 -15.64 -4.01
N ASN A 147 -1.91 -16.57 -3.08
CA ASN A 147 -0.98 -17.70 -2.91
C ASN A 147 -0.93 -18.59 -4.16
N ILE A 148 -2.08 -18.90 -4.77
CA ILE A 148 -2.11 -19.66 -6.04
C ILE A 148 -1.33 -18.92 -7.13
N ALA A 149 -1.48 -17.61 -7.23
CA ALA A 149 -0.77 -16.80 -8.21
C ALA A 149 0.75 -16.74 -7.90
N GLU A 150 1.13 -16.55 -6.64
CA GLU A 150 2.52 -16.50 -6.21
C GLU A 150 3.26 -17.81 -6.44
N THR A 151 2.61 -18.92 -6.14
CA THR A 151 3.18 -20.26 -6.33
C THR A 151 3.01 -20.79 -7.75
N SER A 152 2.52 -20.00 -8.68
CA SER A 152 2.18 -20.41 -10.05
C SER A 152 1.38 -21.73 -10.07
N ALA A 153 0.25 -21.73 -9.37
CA ALA A 153 -0.60 -22.92 -9.15
C ALA A 153 0.18 -24.09 -8.53
N TYR A 154 0.97 -23.81 -7.50
CA TYR A 154 1.81 -24.77 -6.78
C TYR A 154 2.91 -25.45 -7.61
N SER A 155 3.27 -24.91 -8.76
CA SER A 155 4.43 -25.36 -9.52
C SER A 155 5.76 -24.81 -8.98
N VAL A 156 5.70 -23.77 -8.17
CA VAL A 156 6.82 -23.14 -7.49
C VAL A 156 6.62 -23.27 -5.98
N LYS A 157 7.63 -23.74 -5.26
CA LYS A 157 7.68 -23.73 -3.79
C LYS A 157 8.25 -22.39 -3.33
N VAL A 158 7.53 -21.69 -2.47
CA VAL A 158 7.97 -20.43 -1.86
C VAL A 158 8.32 -20.68 -0.40
N ARG A 159 9.47 -20.19 0.04
CA ARG A 159 10.00 -20.42 1.39
C ARG A 159 10.76 -19.21 1.89
N ASP A 160 10.43 -18.73 3.09
CA ASP A 160 11.25 -17.77 3.81
C ASP A 160 12.34 -18.47 4.62
N PHE A 161 13.50 -17.84 4.69
CA PHE A 161 14.55 -18.16 5.64
C PHE A 161 15.32 -16.91 6.03
N THR A 162 16.11 -17.01 7.08
CA THR A 162 16.98 -15.93 7.56
C THR A 162 18.42 -16.37 7.40
N LEU A 163 19.20 -15.62 6.62
CA LEU A 163 20.64 -15.83 6.48
C LEU A 163 21.34 -15.28 7.71
N THR A 164 22.01 -16.15 8.49
CA THR A 164 22.64 -15.80 9.75
C THR A 164 24.16 -15.88 9.67
N LYS A 165 24.82 -15.41 10.74
CA LYS A 165 26.27 -15.52 10.92
C LYS A 165 26.75 -16.96 10.81
N GLU A 166 26.11 -17.88 11.51
CA GLU A 166 26.49 -19.31 11.56
C GLU A 166 26.45 -19.95 10.17
N MET A 167 25.43 -19.63 9.38
CA MET A 167 25.30 -20.13 8.01
C MET A 167 26.43 -19.61 7.11
N THR A 168 26.76 -18.32 7.22
CA THR A 168 27.84 -17.75 6.43
C THR A 168 29.23 -18.19 6.92
N GLU A 169 29.43 -18.41 8.22
CA GLU A 169 30.66 -19.02 8.75
C GLU A 169 30.85 -20.44 8.22
N GLN A 170 29.81 -21.25 8.20
CA GLN A 170 29.86 -22.63 7.74
C GLN A 170 30.26 -22.78 6.27
N TYR A 171 29.74 -21.91 5.37
CA TYR A 171 29.91 -22.10 3.93
C TYR A 171 30.80 -21.05 3.25
N ASN A 172 30.96 -19.85 3.83
CA ASN A 172 31.76 -18.80 3.21
C ASN A 172 33.16 -18.67 3.80
N ALA A 173 33.39 -19.16 5.02
CA ALA A 173 34.70 -19.02 5.66
C ALA A 173 35.73 -20.03 5.09
N GLY A 174 37.03 -19.67 5.21
CA GLY A 174 38.15 -20.48 4.76
C GLY A 174 38.62 -20.16 3.35
N ASP A 175 39.91 -20.52 3.10
CA ASP A 175 40.59 -20.16 1.84
C ASP A 175 39.97 -20.82 0.63
N ALA A 176 39.44 -22.01 0.76
CA ALA A 176 38.79 -22.77 -0.32
C ALA A 176 37.47 -22.14 -0.78
N ASN A 177 36.84 -21.34 0.06
CA ASN A 177 35.53 -20.75 -0.17
C ASN A 177 35.60 -19.27 -0.63
N LYS A 178 36.82 -18.74 -0.77
CA LYS A 178 37.03 -17.35 -1.21
C LYS A 178 36.54 -17.15 -2.64
N VAL A 179 35.86 -16.03 -2.83
CA VAL A 179 35.54 -15.49 -4.15
C VAL A 179 36.32 -14.19 -4.34
N ASN A 180 37.15 -14.13 -5.39
CA ASN A 180 38.05 -13.00 -5.63
C ASN A 180 38.89 -12.61 -4.40
N GLY A 181 39.34 -13.63 -3.66
CA GLY A 181 40.16 -13.45 -2.46
C GLY A 181 39.41 -12.96 -1.23
N LYS A 182 38.07 -12.86 -1.28
CA LYS A 182 37.21 -12.38 -0.18
C LYS A 182 36.30 -13.50 0.35
N ASN A 183 36.06 -13.45 1.64
CA ASN A 183 35.05 -14.22 2.32
C ASN A 183 33.97 -13.28 2.84
N TYR A 184 32.75 -13.46 2.36
CA TYR A 184 31.59 -12.70 2.85
C TYR A 184 30.94 -13.45 4.01
N VAL A 185 31.49 -13.26 5.21
CA VAL A 185 31.00 -13.83 6.47
C VAL A 185 30.36 -12.71 7.29
N ILE A 186 29.16 -12.95 7.81
CA ILE A 186 28.50 -12.01 8.72
C ILE A 186 29.24 -12.02 10.05
N GLU A 187 29.91 -10.93 10.40
CA GLU A 187 30.74 -10.86 11.61
C GLU A 187 29.93 -10.71 12.89
N ASN A 188 28.83 -9.93 12.82
CA ASN A 188 28.02 -9.61 13.99
C ASN A 188 26.76 -10.48 14.03
N SER A 189 26.54 -11.20 15.14
CA SER A 189 25.37 -12.07 15.36
C SER A 189 24.04 -11.31 15.43
N CYS A 190 24.08 -9.99 15.64
CA CYS A 190 22.86 -9.15 15.59
C CYS A 190 22.42 -8.88 14.14
N LEU A 191 23.26 -9.11 13.14
CA LEU A 191 22.92 -8.94 11.74
C LEU A 191 22.46 -10.26 11.13
N SER A 192 21.28 -10.24 10.55
CA SER A 192 20.77 -11.36 9.76
C SER A 192 19.87 -10.80 8.64
N TYR A 193 19.84 -11.50 7.51
CA TYR A 193 19.12 -11.03 6.32
C TYR A 193 17.92 -11.92 6.05
N GLY A 194 16.75 -11.29 5.88
CA GLY A 194 15.52 -11.98 5.48
C GLY A 194 15.51 -12.31 4.00
N VAL A 195 15.31 -13.58 3.66
CA VAL A 195 15.34 -14.07 2.28
C VAL A 195 14.07 -14.86 1.98
N THR A 196 13.53 -14.70 0.77
CA THR A 196 12.49 -15.60 0.23
C THR A 196 13.04 -16.32 -0.98
N GLU A 197 12.97 -17.65 -0.95
CA GLU A 197 13.31 -18.52 -2.07
C GLU A 197 12.06 -18.93 -2.85
N TYR A 198 12.12 -18.80 -4.17
CA TYR A 198 11.14 -19.33 -5.12
C TYR A 198 11.78 -20.47 -5.90
N LYS A 199 11.45 -21.72 -5.53
CA LYS A 199 12.01 -22.94 -6.14
C LYS A 199 10.98 -23.61 -7.05
N PRO A 200 11.18 -23.63 -8.38
CA PRO A 200 10.38 -24.46 -9.28
C PRO A 200 10.46 -25.94 -8.92
N LYS A 201 9.36 -26.68 -9.03
CA LYS A 201 9.34 -28.12 -8.78
C LYS A 201 10.26 -28.90 -9.72
N GLN A 202 10.52 -28.38 -10.90
CA GLN A 202 11.44 -28.98 -11.87
C GLN A 202 12.93 -28.79 -11.53
N ALA A 203 13.25 -27.95 -10.51
CA ALA A 203 14.61 -27.77 -10.01
C ALA A 203 14.99 -28.99 -9.16
N THR A 204 15.75 -29.91 -9.72
CA THR A 204 16.24 -31.15 -9.10
C THR A 204 17.74 -31.30 -9.34
N GLN A 205 18.37 -32.24 -8.69
CA GLN A 205 19.80 -32.52 -8.91
C GLN A 205 20.10 -32.97 -10.35
N GLU A 206 19.15 -33.68 -10.97
CA GLU A 206 19.25 -34.11 -12.38
C GLU A 206 18.93 -33.03 -13.40
N ASN A 207 18.24 -31.96 -12.94
CA ASN A 207 17.87 -30.81 -13.74
C ASN A 207 18.14 -29.51 -12.95
N PRO A 208 19.41 -29.14 -12.75
CA PRO A 208 19.75 -27.90 -12.07
C PRO A 208 19.30 -26.69 -12.90
N LEU A 209 18.79 -25.68 -12.24
CA LEU A 209 18.25 -24.49 -12.89
C LEU A 209 19.10 -23.25 -12.59
N PRO A 210 19.14 -22.28 -13.52
CA PRO A 210 19.75 -20.96 -13.30
C PRO A 210 19.21 -20.27 -12.05
N VAL A 211 20.05 -19.46 -11.42
CA VAL A 211 19.71 -18.72 -10.20
C VAL A 211 19.62 -17.22 -10.50
N ILE A 212 18.58 -16.58 -9.97
CA ILE A 212 18.43 -15.12 -10.07
C ILE A 212 18.21 -14.54 -8.68
N PHE A 213 19.07 -13.59 -8.28
CA PHE A 213 18.94 -12.83 -7.06
C PHE A 213 18.18 -11.53 -7.32
N VAL A 214 17.25 -11.19 -6.43
CA VAL A 214 16.38 -10.03 -6.58
C VAL A 214 16.56 -9.09 -5.39
N MET A 215 16.85 -7.82 -5.68
CA MET A 215 17.17 -6.82 -4.68
C MET A 215 16.23 -5.61 -4.76
N PRO A 216 15.38 -5.36 -3.75
CA PRO A 216 14.54 -4.16 -3.71
C PRO A 216 15.34 -2.89 -3.45
N GLY A 217 14.70 -1.75 -3.75
CA GLY A 217 15.25 -0.43 -3.51
C GLY A 217 15.11 0.06 -2.06
N PHE A 218 15.54 1.30 -1.85
CA PHE A 218 15.40 1.97 -0.57
C PHE A 218 13.93 2.10 -0.17
N THR A 219 13.61 1.84 1.09
CA THR A 219 12.24 1.80 1.64
C THR A 219 11.33 0.69 1.06
N ARG A 220 11.92 -0.32 0.43
CA ARG A 220 11.19 -1.44 -0.15
C ARG A 220 11.64 -2.76 0.49
N THR A 221 10.75 -3.73 0.47
CA THR A 221 11.01 -5.07 1.01
C THR A 221 10.96 -6.12 -0.10
N LYS A 222 11.46 -7.32 0.18
CA LYS A 222 11.40 -8.46 -0.72
C LYS A 222 10.00 -8.69 -1.32
N ALA A 223 8.96 -8.41 -0.55
CA ALA A 223 7.58 -8.56 -0.99
C ALA A 223 7.17 -7.55 -2.09
N THR A 224 7.84 -6.39 -2.18
CA THR A 224 7.61 -5.40 -3.26
C THR A 224 8.28 -5.78 -4.59
N MET A 225 9.13 -6.81 -4.59
CA MET A 225 9.79 -7.35 -5.78
C MET A 225 9.32 -8.78 -6.12
N ALA A 226 8.26 -9.25 -5.44
CA ALA A 226 7.73 -10.59 -5.65
C ALA A 226 7.28 -10.86 -7.10
N GLN A 227 6.83 -9.84 -7.82
CA GLN A 227 6.43 -9.96 -9.23
C GLN A 227 7.59 -10.44 -10.13
N TYR A 228 8.82 -9.97 -9.90
CA TYR A 228 9.99 -10.48 -10.61
C TYR A 228 10.25 -11.96 -10.27
N ALA A 229 10.18 -12.28 -8.98
CA ALA A 229 10.40 -13.66 -8.53
C ALA A 229 9.35 -14.63 -9.07
N ILE A 230 8.07 -14.26 -9.04
CA ILE A 230 6.96 -15.05 -9.59
C ILE A 230 7.19 -15.32 -11.08
N GLU A 231 7.50 -14.25 -11.83
CA GLU A 231 7.60 -14.36 -13.28
C GLU A 231 8.83 -15.11 -13.76
N LEU A 232 9.96 -14.93 -13.07
CA LEU A 232 11.21 -15.62 -13.40
C LEU A 232 11.19 -17.09 -12.94
N SER A 233 10.64 -17.36 -11.75
CA SER A 233 10.60 -18.74 -11.24
C SER A 233 9.67 -19.64 -12.05
N LYS A 234 8.51 -19.15 -12.47
CA LYS A 234 7.63 -19.96 -13.34
C LYS A 234 8.22 -20.23 -14.72
N ARG A 235 9.29 -19.53 -15.09
CA ARG A 235 10.04 -19.70 -16.35
C ARG A 235 11.32 -20.53 -16.18
N GLY A 236 11.51 -21.14 -15.02
CA GLY A 236 12.59 -22.10 -14.80
C GLY A 236 13.86 -21.48 -14.21
N ALA A 237 13.77 -20.42 -13.44
CA ALA A 237 14.85 -19.95 -12.58
C ALA A 237 14.56 -20.27 -11.11
N VAL A 238 15.57 -20.60 -10.33
CA VAL A 238 15.50 -20.52 -8.86
C VAL A 238 15.74 -19.06 -8.49
N VAL A 239 14.84 -18.48 -7.71
CA VAL A 239 14.92 -17.05 -7.41
C VAL A 239 15.03 -16.82 -5.90
N PHE A 240 15.99 -16.00 -5.50
CA PHE A 240 16.16 -15.54 -4.13
C PHE A 240 15.89 -14.03 -4.04
N VAL A 241 15.00 -13.63 -3.18
CA VAL A 241 14.68 -12.20 -2.92
C VAL A 241 15.14 -11.84 -1.53
N LEU A 242 16.01 -10.84 -1.40
CA LEU A 242 16.60 -10.39 -0.15
C LEU A 242 15.95 -9.11 0.36
N ASP A 243 15.71 -9.01 1.67
CA ASP A 243 15.41 -7.73 2.31
C ASP A 243 16.71 -6.95 2.58
N PRO A 244 16.84 -5.69 2.13
CA PRO A 244 18.02 -4.87 2.40
C PRO A 244 18.19 -4.56 3.89
N GLY A 245 19.36 -4.12 4.27
CA GLY A 245 19.67 -3.73 5.64
C GLY A 245 18.66 -2.76 6.27
N CYS A 246 18.24 -3.02 7.49
CA CYS A 246 17.26 -2.26 8.25
C CYS A 246 15.85 -2.18 7.62
N GLN A 247 15.52 -3.02 6.65
CA GLN A 247 14.24 -3.11 5.96
C GLN A 247 13.62 -4.52 6.13
N GLY A 248 12.30 -4.60 6.07
CA GLY A 248 11.60 -5.88 6.12
C GLY A 248 12.04 -6.80 7.27
N ALA A 249 12.37 -8.04 6.95
CA ALA A 249 12.80 -9.06 7.90
C ALA A 249 14.31 -9.01 8.24
N THR A 250 15.12 -8.18 7.55
CA THR A 250 16.55 -8.04 7.85
C THR A 250 16.75 -7.27 9.15
N THR A 251 17.58 -7.77 10.05
CA THR A 251 17.90 -7.12 11.32
C THR A 251 18.93 -5.99 11.14
N TYR A 252 19.29 -5.31 12.20
CA TYR A 252 20.36 -4.33 12.16
C TYR A 252 21.69 -4.97 12.59
N GLY A 253 22.85 -4.35 12.22
CA GLY A 253 24.16 -4.88 12.53
C GLY A 253 24.65 -4.69 13.98
N GLY A 254 23.96 -3.88 14.77
CA GLY A 254 24.35 -3.59 16.15
C GLY A 254 25.60 -2.70 16.28
N TYR A 255 26.33 -2.89 17.38
CA TYR A 255 27.58 -2.20 17.67
C TYR A 255 28.68 -3.22 17.92
N THR A 256 29.91 -2.91 17.49
CA THR A 256 31.15 -3.55 17.89
C THR A 256 31.96 -2.60 18.75
N GLU A 257 32.92 -3.12 19.52
CA GLU A 257 33.95 -2.29 20.18
C GLU A 257 35.15 -2.26 19.27
N ASN A 258 35.66 -1.06 18.98
CA ASN A 258 36.89 -0.87 18.27
C ASN A 258 38.12 -1.15 19.19
N GLU A 259 39.32 -1.09 18.65
CA GLU A 259 40.55 -1.34 19.39
C GLU A 259 40.78 -0.40 20.61
N ASN A 260 40.07 0.72 20.63
CA ASN A 260 40.07 1.69 21.73
C ASN A 260 38.99 1.47 22.77
N GLY A 261 38.17 0.44 22.63
CA GLY A 261 37.00 0.16 23.48
C GLY A 261 35.80 1.06 23.24
N GLU A 262 35.77 1.79 22.12
CA GLU A 262 34.65 2.64 21.72
C GLU A 262 33.61 1.84 20.90
N LYS A 263 32.35 2.11 21.14
CA LYS A 263 31.26 1.49 20.38
C LYS A 263 31.17 2.07 18.98
N GLU A 264 31.39 1.21 18.00
CA GLU A 264 31.29 1.52 16.58
C GLU A 264 30.08 0.84 15.96
N GLN A 265 29.32 1.56 15.16
CA GLN A 265 28.12 1.03 14.51
C GLN A 265 28.51 0.06 13.39
N VAL A 266 28.04 -1.17 13.46
CA VAL A 266 28.16 -2.13 12.36
C VAL A 266 27.12 -1.81 11.31
N SER A 267 27.57 -1.42 10.12
CA SER A 267 26.65 -1.09 9.02
C SER A 267 25.98 -2.34 8.48
N SER A 268 24.65 -2.34 8.40
CA SER A 268 23.87 -3.36 7.72
C SER A 268 23.93 -3.28 6.19
N THR A 269 24.60 -2.25 5.65
CA THR A 269 24.71 -2.00 4.21
C THR A 269 25.97 -2.56 3.57
N VAL A 270 26.84 -3.23 4.34
CA VAL A 270 28.04 -3.91 3.81
C VAL A 270 27.66 -5.08 2.88
N GLY A 271 28.59 -5.48 2.04
CA GLY A 271 28.40 -6.62 1.13
C GLY A 271 27.21 -6.42 0.19
N ALA A 272 27.17 -5.31 -0.55
CA ALA A 272 26.06 -4.94 -1.43
C ALA A 272 24.68 -5.05 -0.72
N ASN A 273 24.61 -4.54 0.51
CA ASN A 273 23.42 -4.61 1.37
C ASN A 273 23.00 -6.06 1.75
N GLY A 274 23.97 -6.92 1.90
CA GLY A 274 23.75 -8.34 2.26
C GLY A 274 23.73 -9.29 1.08
N LEU A 275 23.69 -8.78 -0.15
CA LEU A 275 23.57 -9.60 -1.35
C LEU A 275 24.80 -10.48 -1.58
N ASP A 276 26.01 -9.97 -1.30
CA ASP A 276 27.26 -10.72 -1.45
C ASP A 276 27.32 -11.92 -0.50
N TYR A 277 26.85 -11.75 0.75
CA TYR A 277 26.77 -12.87 1.73
C TYR A 277 25.85 -13.97 1.21
N LEU A 278 24.71 -13.60 0.65
CA LEU A 278 23.71 -14.55 0.14
C LEU A 278 24.24 -15.29 -1.10
N VAL A 279 24.85 -14.57 -2.05
CA VAL A 279 25.36 -15.16 -3.29
C VAL A 279 26.46 -16.15 -2.97
N GLN A 280 27.44 -15.79 -2.14
CA GLN A 280 28.51 -16.71 -1.77
C GLN A 280 27.98 -17.91 -0.98
N TYR A 281 27.01 -17.72 -0.08
CA TYR A 281 26.37 -18.80 0.66
C TYR A 281 25.66 -19.81 -0.28
N VAL A 282 24.87 -19.31 -1.23
CA VAL A 282 24.16 -20.17 -2.18
C VAL A 282 25.16 -20.88 -3.13
N PHE A 283 26.20 -20.18 -3.53
CA PHE A 283 27.21 -20.74 -4.43
C PHE A 283 28.05 -21.87 -3.76
N ASN A 284 28.48 -21.69 -2.51
CA ASN A 284 29.33 -22.62 -1.78
C ASN A 284 28.55 -23.76 -1.11
N ASN A 285 27.29 -23.58 -0.79
CA ASN A 285 26.47 -24.60 -0.15
C ASN A 285 26.01 -25.65 -1.19
N THR A 286 26.89 -26.64 -1.43
CA THR A 286 26.62 -27.73 -2.37
C THR A 286 25.70 -28.80 -1.81
N ASP A 287 25.53 -28.85 -0.48
CA ASP A 287 24.77 -29.87 0.21
C ASP A 287 23.26 -29.62 0.06
N ASP A 288 22.82 -28.40 0.34
CA ASP A 288 21.42 -28.04 0.28
C ASP A 288 20.95 -27.60 -1.11
N TYR A 289 21.84 -26.97 -1.88
CA TYR A 289 21.51 -26.41 -3.21
C TYR A 289 22.05 -27.30 -4.35
N THR A 290 21.67 -28.57 -4.36
CA THR A 290 22.04 -29.53 -5.42
C THR A 290 21.30 -29.27 -6.74
N TYR A 291 20.24 -28.50 -6.71
CA TYR A 291 19.29 -28.25 -7.81
C TYR A 291 19.54 -26.93 -8.56
N ILE A 292 20.66 -26.26 -8.30
CA ILE A 292 21.02 -24.99 -8.97
C ILE A 292 22.16 -25.22 -9.96
N ASP A 293 22.09 -24.47 -11.05
CA ASP A 293 23.15 -24.36 -12.04
C ASP A 293 24.12 -23.23 -11.63
N ARG A 294 25.29 -23.60 -11.10
CA ARG A 294 26.27 -22.65 -10.58
C ARG A 294 26.98 -21.83 -11.64
N ASP A 295 26.89 -22.25 -12.89
CA ASP A 295 27.49 -21.54 -14.01
C ASP A 295 26.56 -20.47 -14.59
N ASN A 296 25.32 -20.38 -14.07
CA ASN A 296 24.28 -19.49 -14.56
C ASN A 296 23.60 -18.67 -13.46
N PHE A 297 24.38 -17.80 -12.81
CA PHE A 297 23.84 -16.84 -11.82
C PHE A 297 23.56 -15.48 -12.46
N GLY A 298 22.41 -14.89 -12.12
CA GLY A 298 22.04 -13.53 -12.49
C GLY A 298 21.48 -12.75 -11.31
N ALA A 299 21.35 -11.44 -11.47
CA ALA A 299 20.74 -10.61 -10.45
C ALA A 299 19.95 -9.44 -11.07
N VAL A 300 18.82 -9.09 -10.43
CA VAL A 300 18.02 -7.91 -10.77
C VAL A 300 17.80 -7.06 -9.54
N GLY A 301 17.94 -5.76 -9.68
CA GLY A 301 17.70 -4.82 -8.60
C GLY A 301 16.99 -3.57 -9.07
N HIS A 302 16.05 -3.09 -8.26
CA HIS A 302 15.32 -1.86 -8.53
C HIS A 302 15.86 -0.70 -7.68
N SER A 303 16.03 0.48 -8.29
CA SER A 303 16.48 1.71 -7.60
C SER A 303 17.82 1.48 -6.87
N ALA A 304 17.91 1.72 -5.56
CA ALA A 304 19.10 1.42 -4.76
C ALA A 304 19.54 -0.06 -4.91
N GLY A 305 18.60 -0.98 -5.09
CA GLY A 305 18.88 -2.39 -5.39
C GLY A 305 19.64 -2.59 -6.69
N GLY A 306 19.40 -1.75 -7.72
CA GLY A 306 20.17 -1.72 -8.95
C GLY A 306 21.64 -1.35 -8.70
N GLY A 307 21.89 -0.42 -7.77
CA GLY A 307 23.23 -0.09 -7.31
C GLY A 307 23.92 -1.27 -6.64
N ASN A 308 23.23 -1.99 -5.78
CA ASN A 308 23.71 -3.18 -5.09
C ASN A 308 24.03 -4.33 -6.06
N VAL A 309 23.15 -4.57 -7.04
CA VAL A 309 23.38 -5.56 -8.10
C VAL A 309 24.57 -5.20 -8.98
N GLY A 310 24.74 -3.91 -9.27
CA GLY A 310 25.94 -3.43 -9.97
C GLY A 310 27.22 -3.62 -9.15
N GLN A 311 27.16 -3.49 -7.82
CA GLN A 311 28.28 -3.80 -6.92
C GLN A 311 28.56 -5.30 -6.89
N LEU A 312 27.52 -6.10 -6.75
CA LEU A 312 27.61 -7.59 -6.78
C LEU A 312 28.31 -8.06 -8.05
N ALA A 313 27.94 -7.54 -9.21
CA ALA A 313 28.58 -7.91 -10.48
C ALA A 313 30.09 -7.65 -10.47
N GLN A 314 30.55 -6.59 -9.80
CA GLN A 314 31.96 -6.28 -9.64
C GLN A 314 32.65 -7.20 -8.62
N ASP A 315 32.02 -7.47 -7.49
CA ASP A 315 32.59 -8.25 -6.41
C ASP A 315 32.74 -9.74 -6.80
N PHE A 316 31.91 -10.23 -7.71
CA PHE A 316 31.91 -11.60 -8.23
C PHE A 316 32.40 -11.74 -9.68
N ALA A 317 33.08 -10.72 -10.20
CA ALA A 317 33.66 -10.75 -11.55
C ALA A 317 34.92 -11.61 -11.59
N GLY A 318 35.00 -12.50 -12.57
CA GLY A 318 36.23 -13.20 -12.91
C GLY A 318 37.13 -12.43 -13.91
N SER A 319 38.27 -12.98 -14.26
CA SER A 319 39.12 -12.43 -15.29
C SER A 319 38.55 -12.63 -16.70
N SER A 320 37.67 -13.62 -16.85
CA SER A 320 36.90 -13.91 -18.06
C SER A 320 35.38 -14.02 -17.74
N TYR A 321 34.56 -14.14 -18.79
CA TYR A 321 33.13 -14.37 -18.64
C TYR A 321 32.83 -15.73 -17.97
N GLU A 322 33.58 -16.75 -18.36
CA GLU A 322 33.47 -18.09 -17.82
C GLU A 322 33.79 -18.14 -16.35
N GLU A 323 34.79 -17.40 -15.88
CA GLU A 323 35.20 -17.34 -14.48
C GLU A 323 34.30 -16.46 -13.62
N SER A 324 33.52 -15.55 -14.22
CA SER A 324 32.59 -14.69 -13.48
C SER A 324 31.42 -15.52 -12.92
N ILE A 325 31.16 -15.43 -11.63
CA ILE A 325 30.01 -16.12 -10.98
C ILE A 325 28.70 -15.48 -11.46
N ILE A 326 28.63 -14.15 -11.46
CA ILE A 326 27.43 -13.41 -11.92
C ILE A 326 27.55 -13.21 -13.43
N LYS A 327 26.77 -13.96 -14.20
CA LYS A 327 26.75 -13.90 -15.66
C LYS A 327 25.92 -12.75 -16.23
N SER A 328 24.85 -12.36 -15.53
CA SER A 328 23.88 -11.40 -16.06
C SER A 328 23.26 -10.54 -14.97
N VAL A 329 23.12 -9.23 -15.20
CA VAL A 329 22.49 -8.30 -14.27
C VAL A 329 21.50 -7.37 -14.98
N TYR A 330 20.39 -7.08 -14.29
CA TYR A 330 19.39 -6.14 -14.73
C TYR A 330 19.23 -5.00 -13.72
N LEU A 331 19.52 -3.76 -14.15
CA LEU A 331 19.53 -2.56 -13.32
C LEU A 331 18.25 -1.78 -13.60
N SER A 332 17.18 -2.08 -12.87
CA SER A 332 15.87 -1.45 -13.05
C SER A 332 15.82 -0.13 -12.27
N GLY A 333 15.41 0.95 -12.93
CA GLY A 333 15.21 2.24 -12.29
C GLY A 333 16.46 2.81 -11.62
N TYR A 334 17.66 2.49 -12.11
CA TYR A 334 18.91 2.97 -11.53
C TYR A 334 19.87 3.48 -12.58
N ILE A 335 19.79 4.78 -12.85
CA ILE A 335 20.64 5.49 -13.81
C ILE A 335 21.64 6.37 -13.10
N LYS A 336 22.90 5.92 -12.99
CA LYS A 336 24.00 6.70 -12.41
C LYS A 336 25.27 6.54 -13.23
N ASN A 337 26.00 7.64 -13.41
CA ASN A 337 27.30 7.66 -14.11
C ASN A 337 28.31 6.66 -13.53
N SER A 338 28.33 6.48 -12.22
CA SER A 338 29.20 5.50 -11.55
C SER A 338 28.98 4.06 -12.04
N LEU A 339 27.76 3.68 -12.39
CA LEU A 339 27.47 2.36 -12.96
C LEU A 339 28.03 2.20 -14.36
N ALA A 340 27.84 3.19 -15.22
CA ALA A 340 28.37 3.13 -16.58
C ALA A 340 29.90 2.92 -16.56
N ASN A 341 30.61 3.65 -15.68
CA ASN A 341 32.04 3.45 -15.50
C ASN A 341 32.42 2.07 -14.96
N ARG A 342 31.62 1.51 -14.04
CA ARG A 342 31.86 0.16 -13.48
C ARG A 342 31.78 -0.92 -14.54
N PHE A 343 30.83 -0.83 -15.47
CA PHE A 343 30.59 -1.83 -16.51
C PHE A 343 31.57 -1.77 -17.70
N LYS A 344 32.49 -0.81 -17.76
CA LYS A 344 33.53 -0.75 -18.81
C LYS A 344 34.37 -2.01 -18.92
N SER A 345 34.76 -2.57 -17.79
CA SER A 345 35.69 -3.71 -17.71
C SER A 345 35.04 -5.02 -17.26
N LEU A 346 33.76 -5.01 -16.87
CA LEU A 346 33.10 -6.21 -16.40
C LEU A 346 32.72 -7.14 -17.53
N ARG A 347 33.05 -8.41 -17.34
CA ARG A 347 32.58 -9.54 -18.17
C ARG A 347 31.29 -10.10 -17.60
N CYS A 348 30.22 -9.36 -17.78
CA CYS A 348 28.88 -9.68 -17.29
C CYS A 348 27.84 -9.05 -18.21
N ASN A 349 26.90 -9.82 -18.72
CA ASN A 349 25.79 -9.28 -19.52
C ASN A 349 24.96 -8.32 -18.66
N ALA A 350 24.64 -7.15 -19.16
CA ALA A 350 23.96 -6.15 -18.37
C ALA A 350 22.88 -5.41 -19.16
N ALA A 351 21.72 -5.28 -18.53
CA ALA A 351 20.65 -4.38 -18.97
C ALA A 351 20.48 -3.23 -17.97
N MET A 352 20.08 -2.11 -18.48
CA MET A 352 19.68 -0.94 -17.71
C MET A 352 18.29 -0.49 -18.15
N SER A 353 17.39 -0.20 -17.19
CA SER A 353 16.12 0.41 -17.53
C SER A 353 15.84 1.65 -16.70
N TYR A 354 14.97 2.50 -17.19
CA TYR A 354 14.50 3.67 -16.48
C TYR A 354 13.06 4.05 -16.83
N ALA A 355 12.36 4.56 -15.85
CA ALA A 355 11.06 5.16 -16.09
C ALA A 355 11.22 6.53 -16.76
N TYR A 356 10.46 6.78 -17.82
CA TYR A 356 10.51 8.06 -18.54
C TYR A 356 10.10 9.25 -17.66
N TYR A 357 9.24 8.99 -16.67
CA TYR A 357 8.76 10.01 -15.73
C TYR A 357 9.48 9.95 -14.38
N ASP A 358 10.68 9.36 -14.32
CA ASP A 358 11.49 9.29 -13.11
C ASP A 358 12.20 10.63 -12.84
N GLU A 359 11.63 11.44 -11.98
CA GLU A 359 12.21 12.69 -11.53
C GLU A 359 13.54 12.53 -10.76
N GLY A 360 13.80 11.35 -10.21
CA GLY A 360 15.04 11.03 -9.50
C GLY A 360 16.27 11.00 -10.40
N ALA A 361 16.09 10.73 -11.70
CA ALA A 361 17.19 10.71 -12.65
C ALA A 361 17.75 12.10 -12.98
N PHE A 362 16.93 13.15 -12.86
CA PHE A 362 17.35 14.53 -13.16
C PHE A 362 18.04 15.21 -12.00
N ARG A 363 17.99 14.69 -10.79
CA ARG A 363 18.52 15.34 -9.58
C ARG A 363 20.03 15.56 -9.58
N TYR A 364 20.78 14.80 -10.35
CA TYR A 364 22.23 14.88 -10.40
C TYR A 364 22.78 15.73 -11.55
N GLN A 365 21.90 16.23 -12.39
CA GLN A 365 22.29 16.91 -13.61
C GLN A 365 21.42 18.13 -13.83
N SER A 366 22.03 19.14 -14.43
CA SER A 366 21.38 20.41 -14.73
C SER A 366 20.54 20.37 -16.00
N ASP A 367 20.63 19.31 -16.78
CA ASP A 367 19.94 19.15 -18.04
C ASP A 367 19.13 17.87 -18.14
N VAL A 368 18.17 17.85 -19.03
CA VAL A 368 17.21 16.76 -19.27
C VAL A 368 17.84 15.60 -20.05
N SER A 369 19.04 15.80 -20.57
CA SER A 369 19.79 14.79 -21.34
C SER A 369 20.45 13.75 -20.45
N SER A 370 20.33 13.88 -19.15
CA SER A 370 21.00 13.02 -18.17
C SER A 370 20.75 11.53 -18.36
N PHE A 371 19.52 11.13 -18.63
CA PHE A 371 19.21 9.75 -18.96
C PHE A 371 19.97 9.27 -20.18
N GLU A 372 19.92 10.05 -21.24
CA GLU A 372 20.54 9.72 -22.51
C GLU A 372 22.06 9.66 -22.39
N LEU A 373 22.65 10.56 -21.59
CA LEU A 373 24.08 10.58 -21.34
C LEU A 373 24.56 9.33 -20.59
N VAL A 374 23.86 8.95 -19.52
CA VAL A 374 24.20 7.74 -18.76
C VAL A 374 23.96 6.48 -19.58
N ALA A 375 22.84 6.41 -20.29
CA ALA A 375 22.55 5.31 -21.21
C ALA A 375 23.61 5.19 -22.30
N LYS A 376 24.01 6.31 -22.91
CA LYS A 376 25.09 6.35 -23.90
C LYS A 376 26.40 5.80 -23.33
N ARG A 377 26.81 6.24 -22.17
CA ARG A 377 28.04 5.75 -21.51
C ARG A 377 27.97 4.26 -21.20
N PHE A 378 26.83 3.79 -20.71
CA PHE A 378 26.61 2.39 -20.36
C PHE A 378 26.80 1.44 -21.56
N VAL A 379 26.32 1.82 -22.75
CA VAL A 379 26.44 1.00 -23.97
C VAL A 379 27.69 1.29 -24.76
N ASN A 380 28.20 2.54 -24.75
CA ASN A 380 29.33 2.95 -25.58
C ASN A 380 30.67 2.39 -25.08
N GLU A 381 30.85 2.33 -23.76
CA GLU A 381 32.10 1.88 -23.17
C GLU A 381 32.04 0.41 -22.74
N VAL A 382 32.10 -0.46 -23.73
CA VAL A 382 32.03 -1.92 -23.51
C VAL A 382 33.44 -2.50 -23.48
N ASN A 383 33.82 -3.12 -22.33
CA ASN A 383 35.15 -3.71 -22.15
C ASN A 383 36.31 -2.74 -22.46
N GLY A 384 36.16 -1.50 -22.02
CA GLY A 384 37.15 -0.46 -22.25
C GLY A 384 37.29 -0.02 -23.72
N LYS A 385 36.44 -0.49 -24.60
CA LYS A 385 36.40 -0.07 -26.00
C LYS A 385 35.21 0.87 -26.23
N GLU A 386 35.47 2.03 -26.76
CA GLU A 386 34.46 2.97 -27.20
C GLU A 386 33.86 2.51 -28.55
N LEU A 387 32.53 2.45 -28.63
CA LEU A 387 31.81 2.06 -29.85
C LEU A 387 31.59 3.23 -30.82
N GLY A 388 31.95 4.45 -30.42
CA GLY A 388 31.79 5.66 -31.25
C GLY A 388 30.34 6.05 -31.53
N ILE A 389 29.41 5.69 -30.66
CA ILE A 389 27.97 6.03 -30.80
C ILE A 389 27.67 7.39 -30.12
N ASP A 390 26.82 8.19 -30.78
CA ASP A 390 26.38 9.47 -30.22
C ASP A 390 25.25 9.36 -29.21
N LYS A 391 24.39 8.35 -29.37
CA LYS A 391 23.21 8.13 -28.52
C LYS A 391 22.92 6.63 -28.41
N ALA A 392 22.57 6.16 -27.22
CA ALA A 392 22.03 4.81 -27.06
C ALA A 392 20.65 4.72 -27.72
N ILE A 393 20.45 3.70 -28.53
CA ILE A 393 19.13 3.37 -29.09
C ILE A 393 18.43 2.49 -28.06
N ILE A 394 17.21 2.89 -27.66
CA ILE A 394 16.38 2.13 -26.74
C ILE A 394 16.02 0.79 -27.38
N ASP A 395 16.07 -0.27 -26.58
CA ASP A 395 15.79 -1.66 -26.98
C ASP A 395 16.75 -2.23 -28.04
N TYR A 396 17.83 -1.53 -28.35
CA TYR A 396 18.87 -2.02 -29.27
C TYR A 396 19.94 -2.78 -28.48
N GLU A 397 20.40 -3.88 -29.06
CA GLU A 397 21.36 -4.79 -28.46
C GLU A 397 22.80 -4.45 -28.88
N TYR A 398 23.65 -4.23 -27.90
CA TYR A 398 25.07 -3.94 -28.07
C TYR A 398 25.92 -5.09 -27.52
N GLY A 399 27.02 -5.42 -28.17
CA GLY A 399 27.97 -6.44 -27.70
C GLY A 399 27.52 -7.87 -28.00
N ASP A 400 28.07 -8.83 -27.24
CA ASP A 400 27.87 -10.27 -27.43
C ASP A 400 27.59 -10.95 -26.07
N MET A 401 26.51 -11.73 -26.02
CA MET A 401 26.11 -12.46 -24.81
C MET A 401 27.12 -13.55 -24.40
N ASN A 402 27.80 -14.17 -25.39
CA ASN A 402 28.68 -15.29 -25.12
C ASN A 402 30.00 -14.89 -24.41
N ASN A 403 30.36 -13.61 -24.47
CA ASN A 403 31.59 -13.12 -23.83
C ASN A 403 31.31 -12.08 -22.72
N GLY A 404 30.06 -11.94 -22.30
CA GLY A 404 29.67 -11.06 -21.22
C GLY A 404 29.71 -9.57 -21.58
N THR A 405 29.68 -9.22 -22.85
CA THR A 405 29.72 -7.81 -23.32
C THR A 405 28.33 -7.29 -23.74
N TYR A 406 27.29 -8.11 -23.66
CA TYR A 406 25.95 -7.69 -24.06
C TYR A 406 25.44 -6.54 -23.18
N ARG A 407 24.93 -5.51 -23.84
CA ARG A 407 24.34 -4.33 -23.22
C ARG A 407 23.04 -3.97 -23.93
N VAL A 408 22.02 -3.61 -23.14
CA VAL A 408 20.74 -3.08 -23.64
C VAL A 408 20.20 -2.06 -22.65
N VAL A 409 19.54 -1.02 -23.18
CA VAL A 409 18.85 -0.01 -22.39
C VAL A 409 17.37 -0.02 -22.75
N HIS A 410 16.53 -0.17 -21.74
CA HIS A 410 15.08 -0.10 -21.86
C HIS A 410 14.54 1.19 -21.26
N ARG A 411 13.37 1.63 -21.71
CA ARG A 411 12.67 2.79 -21.21
C ARG A 411 11.18 2.48 -21.04
N GLU A 412 10.67 2.62 -19.84
CA GLU A 412 9.27 2.37 -19.51
C GLU A 412 8.50 3.69 -19.35
N GLU A 413 7.28 3.77 -19.91
CA GLU A 413 6.39 4.95 -19.81
C GLU A 413 5.66 5.02 -18.46
N THR A 414 6.42 4.94 -17.38
CA THR A 414 5.94 4.96 -15.99
C THR A 414 6.75 5.94 -15.15
N ASN A 415 6.48 6.03 -13.85
CA ASN A 415 7.30 6.75 -12.88
C ASN A 415 8.07 5.77 -11.98
N HIS A 416 9.08 6.27 -11.27
CA HIS A 416 10.00 5.45 -10.50
C HIS A 416 9.32 4.49 -9.50
N CYS A 417 8.29 4.93 -8.79
CA CYS A 417 7.68 4.10 -7.75
C CYS A 417 6.79 2.97 -8.30
N PHE A 418 6.42 3.01 -9.59
CA PHE A 418 5.60 2.00 -10.25
C PHE A 418 6.36 1.13 -11.26
N GLU A 419 7.65 1.33 -11.48
CA GLU A 419 8.45 0.49 -12.40
C GLU A 419 8.35 -0.99 -12.05
N MET A 420 8.43 -1.33 -10.77
CA MET A 420 8.31 -2.72 -10.30
C MET A 420 6.90 -3.33 -10.47
N TYR A 421 5.90 -2.51 -10.79
CA TYR A 421 4.52 -2.90 -11.09
C TYR A 421 4.14 -2.60 -12.54
N ASP A 422 5.14 -2.31 -13.38
CA ASP A 422 4.93 -2.07 -14.80
C ASP A 422 5.12 -3.37 -15.59
N ALA A 423 4.16 -3.68 -16.46
CA ALA A 423 4.18 -4.92 -17.21
C ALA A 423 5.32 -4.96 -18.25
N LEU A 424 5.67 -3.81 -18.82
CA LEU A 424 6.75 -3.72 -19.80
C LEU A 424 8.11 -3.90 -19.12
N SER A 425 8.33 -3.25 -17.95
CA SER A 425 9.55 -3.40 -17.17
C SER A 425 9.80 -4.87 -16.79
N ILE A 426 8.75 -5.57 -16.34
CA ILE A 426 8.84 -6.99 -16.01
C ILE A 426 9.08 -7.84 -17.25
N SER A 427 8.41 -7.54 -18.38
CA SER A 427 8.63 -8.27 -19.66
C SER A 427 10.06 -8.11 -20.18
N ASN A 428 10.61 -6.90 -20.11
CA ASN A 428 12.00 -6.61 -20.51
C ASN A 428 12.98 -7.41 -19.63
N THR A 429 12.75 -7.46 -18.33
CA THR A 429 13.56 -8.26 -17.39
C THR A 429 13.48 -9.75 -17.70
N ILE A 430 12.29 -10.28 -17.97
CA ILE A 430 12.07 -11.67 -18.37
C ILE A 430 12.82 -11.98 -19.67
N ASN A 431 12.64 -11.17 -20.70
CA ASN A 431 13.31 -11.35 -21.99
C ASN A 431 14.81 -11.38 -21.83
N PHE A 432 15.37 -10.43 -21.05
CA PHE A 432 16.80 -10.38 -20.80
C PHE A 432 17.32 -11.67 -20.16
N PHE A 433 16.76 -12.12 -19.03
CA PHE A 433 17.24 -13.32 -18.36
C PHE A 433 16.93 -14.60 -19.14
N ARG A 434 15.78 -14.68 -19.82
CA ARG A 434 15.47 -15.84 -20.67
C ARG A 434 16.55 -16.07 -21.73
N ARG A 435 17.12 -15.01 -22.26
CA ARG A 435 18.16 -15.09 -23.30
C ARG A 435 19.55 -15.26 -22.71
N THR A 436 19.92 -14.46 -21.71
CA THR A 436 21.28 -14.45 -21.16
C THR A 436 21.58 -15.61 -20.22
N LEU A 437 20.58 -16.19 -19.59
CA LEU A 437 20.70 -17.40 -18.75
C LEU A 437 20.03 -18.63 -19.38
N ASN A 438 19.58 -18.52 -20.62
CA ASN A 438 18.99 -19.62 -21.38
C ASN A 438 17.84 -20.34 -20.62
N LEU A 439 16.89 -19.55 -20.07
CA LEU A 439 15.74 -20.12 -19.34
C LEU A 439 14.88 -20.95 -20.30
N LYS A 440 14.71 -22.22 -19.99
CA LYS A 440 13.93 -23.16 -20.82
C LYS A 440 12.45 -23.02 -20.51
N THR A 441 11.74 -22.21 -21.29
CA THR A 441 10.31 -21.95 -21.12
C THR A 441 9.59 -21.76 -22.45
N ASN A 442 8.33 -22.18 -22.52
CA ASN A 442 7.43 -21.90 -23.64
C ASN A 442 6.50 -20.72 -23.35
N LEU A 443 6.62 -20.09 -22.16
CA LEU A 443 5.80 -18.96 -21.80
C LEU A 443 6.30 -17.69 -22.49
N SER A 444 5.37 -16.93 -23.07
CA SER A 444 5.68 -15.60 -23.59
C SER A 444 6.20 -14.67 -22.48
N ASP A 445 7.11 -13.76 -22.84
CA ASP A 445 7.66 -12.77 -21.90
C ASP A 445 6.54 -11.84 -21.35
N ASN A 446 5.46 -11.64 -22.11
CA ASN A 446 4.30 -10.84 -21.72
C ASN A 446 3.20 -11.61 -20.96
N SER A 447 3.40 -12.90 -20.67
CA SER A 447 2.41 -13.71 -19.94
C SER A 447 2.60 -13.55 -18.43
N HIS A 448 1.86 -12.62 -17.82
CA HIS A 448 1.99 -12.26 -16.41
C HIS A 448 0.95 -12.89 -15.51
N THR A 449 1.37 -13.38 -14.32
CA THR A 449 0.48 -13.85 -13.24
C THR A 449 0.57 -12.99 -11.98
N TRP A 450 1.62 -12.18 -11.84
CA TRP A 450 1.81 -11.33 -10.67
C TRP A 450 0.65 -10.36 -10.40
N MET A 451 -0.02 -9.88 -11.46
CA MET A 451 -1.16 -8.97 -11.33
C MET A 451 -2.32 -9.61 -10.54
N PHE A 452 -2.48 -10.94 -10.64
CA PHE A 452 -3.49 -11.67 -9.85
C PHE A 452 -3.12 -11.70 -8.39
N LYS A 453 -1.84 -11.88 -8.05
CA LYS A 453 -1.38 -11.79 -6.68
C LYS A 453 -1.71 -10.43 -6.10
N GLU A 454 -1.32 -9.36 -6.79
CA GLU A 454 -1.57 -7.98 -6.33
C GLU A 454 -3.08 -7.67 -6.23
N GLY A 455 -3.86 -8.02 -7.23
CA GLY A 455 -5.31 -7.80 -7.21
C GLY A 455 -6.00 -8.60 -6.10
N SER A 456 -5.60 -9.84 -5.89
CA SER A 456 -6.16 -10.70 -4.84
C SER A 456 -5.78 -10.21 -3.44
N ASN A 457 -4.54 -9.78 -3.23
CA ASN A 457 -4.12 -9.13 -1.99
C ASN A 457 -4.84 -7.79 -1.75
N GLY A 458 -5.12 -7.03 -2.82
CA GLY A 458 -5.96 -5.84 -2.74
C GLY A 458 -7.38 -6.16 -2.27
N ILE A 459 -7.97 -7.28 -2.72
CA ILE A 459 -9.27 -7.77 -2.22
C ILE A 459 -9.16 -8.15 -0.73
N ALA A 460 -8.08 -8.81 -0.32
CA ALA A 460 -7.84 -9.15 1.09
C ALA A 460 -7.70 -7.88 1.95
N LEU A 461 -6.96 -6.89 1.51
CA LEU A 461 -6.79 -5.59 2.20
C LEU A 461 -8.13 -4.88 2.38
N VAL A 462 -8.93 -4.74 1.33
CA VAL A 462 -10.28 -4.15 1.40
C VAL A 462 -11.18 -4.98 2.30
N GLY A 463 -11.11 -6.30 2.20
CA GLY A 463 -11.83 -7.24 3.07
C GLY A 463 -11.48 -7.05 4.54
N ALA A 464 -10.20 -6.85 4.87
CA ALA A 464 -9.74 -6.61 6.22
C ALA A 464 -10.30 -5.30 6.81
N PHE A 465 -10.35 -4.22 6.02
CA PHE A 465 -11.01 -2.98 6.45
C PHE A 465 -12.52 -3.15 6.64
N ILE A 466 -13.21 -3.81 5.71
CA ILE A 466 -14.64 -4.10 5.85
C ILE A 466 -14.88 -4.93 7.12
N PHE A 467 -14.07 -5.94 7.36
CA PHE A 467 -14.15 -6.80 8.53
C PHE A 467 -14.00 -6.01 9.82
N ILE A 468 -12.92 -5.25 9.97
CA ILE A 468 -12.62 -4.49 11.21
C ILE A 468 -13.68 -3.41 11.49
N ILE A 469 -14.10 -2.66 10.47
CA ILE A 469 -15.09 -1.59 10.61
C ILE A 469 -16.48 -2.17 10.98
N SER A 470 -16.87 -3.25 10.34
CA SER A 470 -18.15 -3.90 10.65
C SER A 470 -18.14 -4.63 11.98
N LEU A 471 -17.00 -5.25 12.35
CA LEU A 471 -16.80 -5.87 13.67
C LEU A 471 -16.84 -4.83 14.78
N MET A 472 -16.17 -3.69 14.64
CA MET A 472 -16.28 -2.56 15.57
C MET A 472 -17.75 -2.18 15.80
N SER A 473 -18.50 -1.99 14.72
CA SER A 473 -19.92 -1.66 14.80
C SER A 473 -20.75 -2.75 15.49
N LEU A 474 -20.47 -4.02 15.20
CA LEU A 474 -21.15 -5.16 15.81
C LEU A 474 -20.87 -5.25 17.30
N VAL A 475 -19.61 -5.09 17.73
CA VAL A 475 -19.18 -5.09 19.13
C VAL A 475 -19.88 -3.98 19.90
N ILE A 476 -19.88 -2.73 19.40
CA ILE A 476 -20.59 -1.61 20.04
C ILE A 476 -22.10 -1.89 20.16
N ASP A 477 -22.70 -2.51 19.14
CA ASP A 477 -24.14 -2.76 19.13
C ASP A 477 -24.57 -3.94 19.98
N VAL A 478 -23.72 -4.95 20.17
CA VAL A 478 -24.06 -6.20 20.85
C VAL A 478 -23.60 -6.22 22.30
N VAL A 479 -22.38 -5.76 22.58
CA VAL A 479 -21.76 -5.88 23.90
C VAL A 479 -22.31 -4.82 24.84
N PRO A 480 -22.92 -5.20 26.00
CA PRO A 480 -23.54 -4.27 26.96
C PRO A 480 -22.58 -3.23 27.54
N LEU A 481 -21.28 -3.55 27.57
CA LEU A 481 -20.23 -2.68 28.09
C LEU A 481 -20.19 -1.31 27.37
N PHE A 482 -20.55 -1.27 26.05
CA PHE A 482 -20.57 -0.07 25.21
C PHE A 482 -21.93 0.68 25.23
N LYS A 483 -22.73 0.51 26.27
CA LYS A 483 -24.01 1.23 26.40
C LYS A 483 -23.82 2.76 26.40
N SER A 484 -22.76 3.26 27.02
CA SER A 484 -22.43 4.69 27.03
C SER A 484 -22.19 5.25 25.60
N PHE A 485 -21.57 4.50 24.71
CA PHE A 485 -21.36 4.90 23.31
C PHE A 485 -22.69 5.05 22.56
N LYS A 486 -23.68 4.22 22.87
CA LYS A 486 -25.02 4.35 22.28
C LYS A 486 -25.71 5.63 22.72
N VAL A 487 -25.55 6.03 24.01
CA VAL A 487 -26.08 7.29 24.52
C VAL A 487 -25.37 8.48 23.87
N SER A 488 -24.04 8.47 23.82
CA SER A 488 -23.24 9.51 23.17
C SER A 488 -23.60 9.66 21.68
N ARG A 489 -23.85 8.55 20.98
CA ARG A 489 -24.32 8.55 19.59
C ARG A 489 -25.66 9.26 19.40
N GLU A 490 -26.64 9.02 20.26
CA GLU A 490 -27.96 9.66 20.14
C GLU A 490 -27.85 11.17 20.43
N VAL A 491 -27.04 11.57 21.43
CA VAL A 491 -26.76 13.00 21.70
C VAL A 491 -26.13 13.68 20.49
N SER A 492 -25.13 13.04 19.87
CA SER A 492 -24.46 13.57 18.68
C SER A 492 -25.38 13.67 17.47
N LYS A 493 -26.25 12.67 17.28
CA LYS A 493 -27.24 12.65 16.19
C LYS A 493 -28.27 13.77 16.35
N ASN A 494 -28.81 13.97 17.57
CA ASN A 494 -29.78 15.03 17.85
C ASN A 494 -29.17 16.41 17.60
N TYR A 495 -27.92 16.61 17.96
CA TYR A 495 -27.24 17.86 17.68
C TYR A 495 -27.02 18.09 16.17
N GLU A 496 -26.63 17.08 15.41
CA GLU A 496 -26.52 17.22 13.96
C GLU A 496 -27.85 17.61 13.32
N VAL A 497 -28.94 17.04 13.81
CA VAL A 497 -30.29 17.41 13.36
C VAL A 497 -30.59 18.85 13.71
N GLU A 498 -30.29 19.28 14.94
CA GLU A 498 -30.45 20.66 15.38
C GLU A 498 -29.65 21.66 14.52
N GLN A 499 -28.39 21.31 14.19
CA GLN A 499 -27.58 22.13 13.29
C GLN A 499 -28.14 22.16 11.88
N LYS A 500 -28.66 21.06 11.36
CA LYS A 500 -29.31 21.00 10.04
C LYS A 500 -30.59 21.85 10.00
N VAL A 501 -31.34 21.92 11.09
CA VAL A 501 -32.50 22.82 11.25
C VAL A 501 -32.02 24.27 11.28
N LYS A 502 -31.02 24.57 12.10
CA LYS A 502 -30.49 25.92 12.29
C LYS A 502 -29.86 26.50 11.03
N TYR A 503 -29.24 25.66 10.19
CA TYR A 503 -28.59 26.07 8.95
C TYR A 503 -29.42 25.80 7.67
N GLY A 504 -30.69 25.53 7.80
CA GLY A 504 -31.68 25.69 6.73
C GLY A 504 -31.77 24.56 5.72
N THR A 505 -31.54 23.34 6.13
CA THR A 505 -31.94 22.14 5.34
C THR A 505 -33.35 21.67 5.70
N LEU A 506 -33.95 22.22 6.77
CA LEU A 506 -35.34 22.04 7.13
C LEU A 506 -36.03 23.42 7.13
N PRO A 507 -37.28 23.55 6.71
CA PRO A 507 -37.99 24.82 6.60
C PRO A 507 -38.11 25.47 7.96
N THR A 508 -37.70 26.75 8.06
CA THR A 508 -37.92 27.62 9.23
C THR A 508 -38.70 28.85 8.82
N ASN A 509 -39.52 29.36 9.73
CA ASN A 509 -40.47 30.47 9.46
C ASN A 509 -39.82 31.86 9.28
N ASP A 510 -38.48 32.01 9.38
CA ASP A 510 -37.78 33.29 9.26
C ASP A 510 -36.63 33.21 8.26
N SER A 511 -36.92 33.44 7.00
CA SER A 511 -36.04 33.16 5.87
C SER A 511 -34.95 34.20 5.59
N SER A 512 -35.09 35.48 5.97
CA SER A 512 -34.18 36.52 5.47
C SER A 512 -32.89 36.69 6.26
N LYS A 513 -32.93 36.66 7.59
CA LYS A 513 -31.73 36.73 8.45
C LYS A 513 -30.93 35.47 8.41
N LEU A 514 -31.60 34.30 8.25
CA LEU A 514 -30.98 32.97 8.13
C LEU A 514 -30.18 32.81 6.84
N SER A 515 -30.63 33.44 5.73
CA SER A 515 -29.94 33.33 4.44
C SER A 515 -28.57 34.03 4.43
N LYS A 516 -28.49 35.25 5.05
CA LYS A 516 -27.23 35.99 5.11
C LYS A 516 -26.18 35.31 5.98
N LYS A 517 -26.59 34.81 7.14
CA LYS A 517 -25.70 34.01 8.02
C LYS A 517 -25.20 32.76 7.33
N ARG A 518 -26.09 32.00 6.68
CA ARG A 518 -25.76 30.78 5.95
C ARG A 518 -24.77 31.05 4.82
N PHE A 519 -24.84 32.17 4.15
CA PHE A 519 -23.87 32.55 3.13
C PHE A 519 -22.49 32.79 3.74
N ILE A 520 -22.39 33.53 4.84
CA ILE A 520 -21.13 33.80 5.54
C ILE A 520 -20.50 32.49 6.05
N ASP A 521 -21.28 31.63 6.71
CA ASP A 521 -20.82 30.35 7.20
C ASP A 521 -20.25 29.44 6.07
N LYS A 522 -20.86 29.46 4.88
CA LYS A 522 -20.36 28.74 3.70
C LYS A 522 -19.06 29.34 3.17
N VAL A 523 -18.95 30.64 3.09
CA VAL A 523 -17.72 31.33 2.67
C VAL A 523 -16.58 30.96 3.62
N ILE A 524 -16.81 31.03 4.92
CA ILE A 524 -15.81 30.65 5.94
C ILE A 524 -15.42 29.18 5.77
N PHE A 525 -16.39 28.27 5.63
CA PHE A 525 -16.13 26.84 5.47
C PHE A 525 -15.25 26.56 4.24
N TRP A 526 -15.59 27.12 3.09
CA TRP A 526 -14.83 26.88 1.87
C TRP A 526 -13.46 27.56 1.89
N SER A 527 -13.36 28.76 2.48
CA SER A 527 -12.06 29.45 2.65
C SER A 527 -11.13 28.66 3.56
N VAL A 528 -11.63 28.16 4.70
CA VAL A 528 -10.86 27.32 5.63
C VAL A 528 -10.44 26.02 4.96
N THR A 529 -11.32 25.38 4.20
CA THR A 529 -11.03 24.14 3.48
C THR A 529 -9.96 24.34 2.42
N ALA A 530 -10.08 25.39 1.61
CA ALA A 530 -9.10 25.75 0.59
C ALA A 530 -7.74 26.09 1.22
N LEU A 531 -7.74 26.91 2.28
CA LEU A 531 -6.52 27.29 3.00
C LEU A 531 -5.82 26.06 3.59
N SER A 532 -6.57 25.13 4.21
CA SER A 532 -6.01 23.88 4.71
C SER A 532 -5.35 23.05 3.61
N ALA A 533 -5.97 22.95 2.43
CA ALA A 533 -5.42 22.19 1.31
C ALA A 533 -4.16 22.85 0.74
N ILE A 534 -4.15 24.18 0.62
CA ILE A 534 -3.00 24.95 0.15
C ILE A 534 -1.83 24.80 1.10
N ILE A 535 -2.06 24.94 2.40
CA ILE A 535 -0.99 24.76 3.42
C ILE A 535 -0.46 23.35 3.34
N ALA A 536 -1.31 22.33 3.39
CA ALA A 536 -0.90 20.93 3.36
C ALA A 536 -0.13 20.53 2.07
N CYS A 537 -0.35 21.27 0.98
CA CYS A 537 0.42 21.13 -0.25
C CYS A 537 1.79 21.81 -0.14
N LEU A 538 1.80 23.07 0.26
CA LEU A 538 3.02 23.90 0.20
C LEU A 538 4.03 23.60 1.31
N ASP A 539 3.58 23.13 2.46
CA ASP A 539 4.45 22.83 3.60
C ASP A 539 5.09 21.43 3.57
N TYR A 540 4.64 20.53 2.66
CA TYR A 540 5.10 19.14 2.63
C TYR A 540 6.62 19.02 2.42
N ILE A 541 7.16 19.64 1.37
CA ILE A 541 8.61 19.60 1.10
C ILE A 541 9.43 20.39 2.12
N PRO A 542 9.05 21.64 2.50
CA PRO A 542 9.76 22.35 3.56
C PRO A 542 9.82 21.56 4.89
N LEU A 543 8.74 20.90 5.29
CA LEU A 543 8.71 20.09 6.50
C LEU A 543 9.48 18.77 6.36
N ALA A 544 9.49 18.17 5.17
CA ALA A 544 10.33 17.01 4.89
C ALA A 544 11.82 17.37 5.05
N ARG A 545 12.22 18.55 4.57
CA ARG A 545 13.56 19.06 4.73
C ARG A 545 13.90 19.36 6.18
N LEU A 546 13.05 20.10 6.87
CA LEU A 546 13.20 20.41 8.29
C LEU A 546 13.32 19.14 9.15
N SER A 547 12.67 18.06 8.73
CA SER A 547 12.79 16.78 9.45
C SER A 547 14.18 16.18 9.43
N MET A 548 14.99 16.47 8.40
CA MET A 548 16.38 16.01 8.33
C MET A 548 17.26 16.77 9.32
N ASP A 549 17.00 18.05 9.53
CA ASP A 549 17.72 18.88 10.49
C ASP A 549 17.31 18.53 11.94
N LEU A 550 16.04 18.22 12.18
CA LEU A 550 15.53 17.87 13.51
C LEU A 550 15.91 16.44 13.94
N PHE A 551 16.12 15.53 12.99
CA PHE A 551 16.45 14.12 13.25
C PHE A 551 17.72 13.71 12.46
N PRO A 552 18.88 14.31 12.76
CA PRO A 552 20.09 14.19 11.95
C PRO A 552 20.62 12.76 11.88
N ASP A 553 20.56 12.00 12.97
CA ASP A 553 21.04 10.61 12.97
C ASP A 553 20.28 9.73 11.97
N ALA A 554 18.94 9.76 12.01
CA ALA A 554 18.14 9.03 11.05
C ALA A 554 18.33 9.53 9.60
N ALA A 555 18.62 10.83 9.42
CA ALA A 555 18.87 11.42 8.11
C ALA A 555 20.15 10.89 7.44
N VAL A 556 21.15 10.52 8.22
CA VAL A 556 22.41 9.95 7.73
C VAL A 556 22.54 8.44 7.95
N ASN A 557 21.41 7.78 8.24
CA ASN A 557 21.30 6.33 8.43
C ASN A 557 22.03 5.80 9.69
N ASN A 558 22.24 6.64 10.69
CA ASN A 558 22.78 6.25 11.98
C ASN A 558 21.69 5.62 12.86
N TYR A 559 22.09 4.69 13.72
CA TYR A 559 21.18 4.08 14.68
C TYR A 559 20.80 5.06 15.78
N THR A 560 19.51 5.19 16.01
CA THR A 560 18.95 6.10 17.02
C THR A 560 17.62 5.61 17.55
N PHE A 561 17.32 5.85 18.84
CA PHE A 561 15.97 5.70 19.39
C PHE A 561 15.08 6.94 19.17
N PHE A 562 15.70 8.08 18.81
CA PHE A 562 14.97 9.31 18.60
C PHE A 562 14.48 9.43 17.17
N PHE A 563 13.26 8.95 16.92
CA PHE A 563 12.61 8.94 15.60
C PHE A 563 13.49 8.29 14.51
N PRO A 564 13.65 6.96 14.57
CA PRO A 564 14.66 6.23 13.81
C PRO A 564 14.33 6.02 12.33
N ALA A 565 13.16 6.40 11.85
CA ALA A 565 12.74 6.14 10.48
C ALA A 565 12.73 7.43 9.66
N ARG A 566 13.82 7.67 8.91
CA ARG A 566 14.08 8.88 8.12
C ARG A 566 12.84 9.35 7.34
N MET A 567 12.26 8.49 6.53
CA MET A 567 11.14 8.85 5.67
C MET A 567 9.86 9.13 6.48
N MET A 568 9.64 8.38 7.55
CA MET A 568 8.50 8.59 8.45
C MET A 568 8.60 9.92 9.20
N ASN A 569 9.81 10.41 9.51
CA ASN A 569 10.01 11.68 10.19
C ASN A 569 9.42 12.86 9.39
N ALA A 570 9.59 12.85 8.08
CA ALA A 570 9.03 13.86 7.20
C ALA A 570 7.49 13.85 7.23
N VAL A 571 6.90 12.66 7.06
CA VAL A 571 5.44 12.49 7.07
C VAL A 571 4.87 12.82 8.45
N MET A 572 5.56 12.44 9.52
CA MET A 572 5.17 12.75 10.90
C MET A 572 5.18 14.27 11.15
N LEU A 573 6.24 14.95 10.79
CA LEU A 573 6.34 16.40 11.01
C LEU A 573 5.26 17.14 10.23
N TRP A 574 5.02 16.76 8.97
CA TRP A 574 3.92 17.26 8.18
C TRP A 574 2.56 16.98 8.85
N ALA A 575 2.35 15.76 9.33
CA ALA A 575 1.12 15.38 10.00
C ALA A 575 0.88 16.16 11.29
N VAL A 576 1.91 16.32 12.13
CA VAL A 576 1.81 17.10 13.39
C VAL A 576 1.45 18.55 13.10
N VAL A 577 2.17 19.20 12.18
CA VAL A 577 1.93 20.61 11.84
C VAL A 577 0.54 20.79 11.26
N ASN A 578 0.14 19.99 10.28
CA ASN A 578 -1.20 20.06 9.68
C ASN A 578 -2.32 19.65 10.66
N GLY A 579 -2.04 18.75 11.59
CA GLY A 579 -2.94 18.41 12.69
C GLY A 579 -3.20 19.60 13.60
N LEU A 580 -2.16 20.30 14.03
CA LEU A 580 -2.25 21.51 14.86
C LEU A 580 -2.97 22.65 14.11
N ILE A 581 -2.62 22.88 12.85
CA ILE A 581 -3.31 23.86 11.99
C ILE A 581 -4.80 23.51 11.88
N GLY A 582 -5.11 22.24 11.68
CA GLY A 582 -6.49 21.75 11.62
C GLY A 582 -7.27 22.04 12.90
N PHE A 583 -6.69 21.88 14.09
CA PHE A 583 -7.29 22.27 15.35
C PHE A 583 -7.51 23.78 15.45
N ILE A 584 -6.50 24.58 15.08
CA ILE A 584 -6.61 26.04 15.05
C ILE A 584 -7.76 26.47 14.15
N LEU A 585 -7.86 25.90 12.95
CA LEU A 585 -8.90 26.23 12.00
C LEU A 585 -10.29 25.79 12.46
N VAL A 586 -10.43 24.61 13.07
CA VAL A 586 -11.75 24.13 13.53
C VAL A 586 -12.22 24.86 14.79
N PHE A 587 -11.36 25.04 15.77
CA PHE A 587 -11.70 25.64 17.07
C PHE A 587 -11.48 27.14 17.09
N GLY A 588 -10.37 27.64 16.56
CA GLY A 588 -10.02 29.06 16.53
C GLY A 588 -11.02 29.88 15.73
N VAL A 589 -11.32 29.44 14.51
CA VAL A 589 -12.33 30.12 13.68
C VAL A 589 -13.68 30.13 14.38
N LYS A 590 -14.09 29.01 15.03
CA LYS A 590 -15.34 28.95 15.75
C LYS A 590 -15.36 29.82 17.00
N ALA A 591 -14.25 29.95 17.71
CA ALA A 591 -14.11 30.86 18.84
C ALA A 591 -14.23 32.32 18.39
N ILE A 592 -13.59 32.68 17.28
CA ILE A 592 -13.69 34.01 16.68
C ILE A 592 -15.14 34.32 16.26
N GLU A 593 -15.80 33.37 15.57
CA GLU A 593 -17.23 33.51 15.23
C GLU A 593 -18.09 33.78 16.46
N ASN A 594 -17.90 32.99 17.52
CA ASN A 594 -18.65 33.17 18.76
C ASN A 594 -18.38 34.53 19.40
N LEU A 595 -17.13 35.01 19.34
CA LEU A 595 -16.76 36.34 19.84
C LEU A 595 -17.46 37.46 19.01
N VAL A 596 -17.43 37.34 17.70
CA VAL A 596 -18.12 38.31 16.80
C VAL A 596 -19.61 38.32 17.11
N TYR A 597 -20.27 37.18 17.26
CA TYR A 597 -21.70 37.13 17.59
C TYR A 597 -21.98 37.71 18.97
N LYS A 598 -21.09 37.56 19.94
CA LYS A 598 -21.21 38.20 21.25
C LYS A 598 -21.11 39.75 21.11
N LEU A 599 -20.13 40.25 20.35
CA LEU A 599 -19.90 41.68 20.16
C LEU A 599 -20.99 42.35 19.32
N THR A 600 -21.64 41.61 18.44
CA THR A 600 -22.72 42.10 17.57
C THR A 600 -24.13 41.89 18.16
N ASN A 601 -24.24 41.51 19.42
CA ASN A 601 -25.51 41.22 20.12
C ASN A 601 -26.37 40.14 19.43
N HIS A 602 -25.75 39.09 18.93
CA HIS A 602 -26.40 37.90 18.36
C HIS A 602 -26.14 36.63 19.16
N PRO A 603 -26.51 36.57 20.46
CA PRO A 603 -26.18 35.43 21.32
C PRO A 603 -26.83 34.12 20.85
N GLU A 604 -27.91 34.16 20.08
CA GLU A 604 -28.60 33.00 19.53
C GLU A 604 -27.75 32.19 18.54
N TYR A 605 -26.69 32.79 18.01
CA TYR A 605 -25.77 32.13 17.06
C TYR A 605 -24.52 31.53 17.72
N ILE A 606 -24.31 31.84 19.00
CA ILE A 606 -23.16 31.27 19.75
C ILE A 606 -23.32 29.75 19.91
N SER A 607 -22.31 29.02 19.56
CA SER A 607 -22.30 27.55 19.72
C SER A 607 -20.95 27.06 20.26
N TRP A 608 -21.00 26.36 21.37
CA TRP A 608 -19.84 25.70 22.00
C TRP A 608 -19.80 24.19 21.77
N TYR A 609 -20.59 23.71 20.86
CA TYR A 609 -20.73 22.28 20.61
C TYR A 609 -19.41 21.59 20.27
N ARG A 610 -18.61 22.15 19.34
CA ARG A 610 -17.34 21.57 18.95
C ARG A 610 -16.42 21.32 20.14
N PHE A 611 -16.41 22.24 21.11
CA PHE A 611 -15.62 22.11 22.34
C PHE A 611 -16.22 21.06 23.29
N LYS A 612 -17.54 20.97 23.41
CA LYS A 612 -18.23 20.02 24.27
C LYS A 612 -18.02 18.58 23.78
N GLN A 613 -17.96 18.34 22.48
CA GLN A 613 -17.77 17.01 21.91
C GLN A 613 -16.34 16.46 22.07
N MET A 614 -15.37 17.30 22.42
CA MET A 614 -14.02 16.86 22.80
C MET A 614 -13.94 16.30 24.23
N LYS A 615 -14.97 16.58 25.06
CA LYS A 615 -14.98 16.04 26.42
C LYS A 615 -15.33 14.57 26.40
N ILE A 616 -14.47 13.78 27.01
CA ILE A 616 -14.69 12.35 27.24
C ILE A 616 -14.42 12.04 28.71
N ASN A 617 -15.22 11.19 29.32
CA ASN A 617 -14.96 10.72 30.65
C ASN A 617 -13.93 9.57 30.64
N TRP A 618 -13.27 9.34 31.78
CA TRP A 618 -12.24 8.32 31.91
C TRP A 618 -12.71 6.92 31.51
N LYS A 619 -13.93 6.57 31.89
CA LYS A 619 -14.51 5.26 31.58
C LYS A 619 -14.66 5.05 30.08
N ASP A 620 -15.21 6.04 29.39
CA ASP A 620 -15.38 5.95 27.92
C ASP A 620 -14.05 6.02 27.19
N LEU A 621 -13.05 6.73 27.73
CA LEU A 621 -11.69 6.74 27.19
C LEU A 621 -11.05 5.34 27.29
N LEU A 622 -11.12 4.71 28.47
CA LEU A 622 -10.59 3.36 28.67
C LEU A 622 -11.33 2.32 27.80
N LEU A 623 -12.65 2.43 27.67
CA LEU A 623 -13.43 1.59 26.76
C LEU A 623 -13.04 1.80 25.30
N THR A 624 -12.74 3.03 24.91
CA THR A 624 -12.28 3.37 23.55
C THR A 624 -10.92 2.73 23.31
N LEU A 625 -9.96 2.90 24.22
CA LEU A 625 -8.62 2.31 24.13
C LEU A 625 -8.69 0.77 24.08
N GLY A 626 -9.46 0.16 24.97
CA GLY A 626 -9.61 -1.30 25.00
C GLY A 626 -10.22 -1.86 23.71
N LEU A 627 -11.24 -1.19 23.16
CA LEU A 627 -11.86 -1.58 21.90
C LEU A 627 -10.88 -1.44 20.72
N VAL A 628 -10.17 -0.33 20.65
CA VAL A 628 -9.21 -0.06 19.56
C VAL A 628 -8.04 -1.03 19.59
N ILE A 629 -7.45 -1.26 20.77
CA ILE A 629 -6.37 -2.24 20.95
C ILE A 629 -6.85 -3.63 20.53
N GLY A 630 -8.03 -4.05 20.99
CA GLY A 630 -8.60 -5.34 20.60
C GLY A 630 -8.82 -5.47 19.09
N LEU A 631 -9.35 -4.44 18.44
CA LEU A 631 -9.54 -4.43 16.98
C LEU A 631 -8.22 -4.42 16.22
N PHE A 632 -7.23 -3.68 16.70
CA PHE A 632 -5.89 -3.65 16.09
C PHE A 632 -5.20 -5.02 16.21
N LEU A 633 -5.26 -5.65 17.39
CA LEU A 633 -4.70 -6.99 17.59
C LEU A 633 -5.37 -8.04 16.69
N ILE A 634 -6.68 -7.93 16.47
CA ILE A 634 -7.41 -8.80 15.53
C ILE A 634 -6.93 -8.53 14.10
N PHE A 635 -6.79 -7.27 13.68
CA PHE A 635 -6.29 -6.92 12.35
C PHE A 635 -4.87 -7.45 12.13
N TYR A 636 -3.97 -7.19 13.07
CA TYR A 636 -2.59 -7.64 13.03
C TYR A 636 -2.48 -9.17 13.06
N GLY A 637 -3.23 -9.82 13.96
CA GLY A 637 -3.25 -11.28 14.05
C GLY A 637 -3.82 -11.96 12.81
N MET A 638 -4.78 -11.33 12.15
CA MET A 638 -5.34 -11.81 10.87
C MET A 638 -4.30 -11.70 9.74
N ASP A 639 -3.57 -10.60 9.68
CA ASP A 639 -2.47 -10.41 8.73
C ASP A 639 -1.36 -11.45 8.93
N GLN A 640 -0.93 -11.65 10.20
CA GLN A 640 0.02 -12.69 10.58
C GLN A 640 -0.46 -14.10 10.18
N LEU A 641 -1.74 -14.41 10.44
CA LEU A 641 -2.31 -15.71 10.11
C LEU A 641 -2.32 -15.95 8.59
N MET A 642 -2.69 -14.94 7.81
CA MET A 642 -2.67 -15.04 6.34
C MET A 642 -1.24 -15.22 5.82
N TYR A 643 -0.26 -14.56 6.44
CA TYR A 643 1.15 -14.74 6.09
C TYR A 643 1.64 -16.16 6.40
N ILE A 644 1.35 -16.69 7.58
CA ILE A 644 1.76 -18.05 7.98
C ILE A 644 1.11 -19.12 7.10
N VAL A 645 -0.18 -18.97 6.78
CA VAL A 645 -0.97 -20.01 6.08
C VAL A 645 -0.78 -19.92 4.56
N PHE A 646 -0.75 -18.72 4.01
CA PHE A 646 -0.77 -18.49 2.57
C PHE A 646 0.46 -17.75 2.04
N HIS A 647 1.38 -17.35 2.91
CA HIS A 647 2.50 -16.48 2.56
C HIS A 647 2.05 -15.14 1.94
N GLN A 648 0.90 -14.62 2.40
CA GLN A 648 0.32 -13.38 1.89
C GLN A 648 0.07 -12.38 3.01
N ASP A 649 0.41 -11.13 2.77
CA ASP A 649 0.06 -9.98 3.60
C ASP A 649 -1.02 -9.10 2.93
N PHE A 650 -1.56 -8.14 3.68
CA PHE A 650 -2.58 -7.24 3.16
C PHE A 650 -1.94 -6.11 2.37
N ARG A 651 -1.84 -6.26 1.07
CA ARG A 651 -1.19 -5.26 0.20
C ARG A 651 -1.96 -4.96 -1.07
N PHE A 652 -1.65 -3.80 -1.63
CA PHE A 652 -1.91 -3.47 -3.02
C PHE A 652 -0.83 -2.47 -3.49
N MET A 653 0.08 -2.94 -4.31
CA MET A 653 1.21 -2.15 -4.82
C MET A 653 2.00 -1.43 -3.69
N LEU A 654 1.91 -0.11 -3.64
CA LEU A 654 2.65 0.73 -2.69
C LEU A 654 2.07 0.73 -1.26
N ILE A 655 0.90 0.15 -1.07
CA ILE A 655 0.20 0.10 0.21
C ILE A 655 0.29 -1.31 0.75
N SER A 656 0.83 -1.47 1.94
CA SER A 656 0.92 -2.80 2.58
C SER A 656 0.74 -2.70 4.09
N ALA A 657 0.17 -3.75 4.66
CA ALA A 657 0.18 -4.03 6.07
C ALA A 657 0.84 -5.40 6.23
N SER A 658 2.14 -5.41 6.42
CA SER A 658 2.92 -6.64 6.55
C SER A 658 3.25 -6.94 8.00
N PRO A 659 3.51 -8.20 8.36
CA PRO A 659 4.02 -8.58 9.66
C PRO A 659 5.27 -7.77 10.05
N LEU A 660 5.24 -7.16 11.25
CA LEU A 660 6.32 -6.30 11.70
C LEU A 660 7.34 -7.08 12.54
N GLN A 661 8.61 -6.88 12.25
CA GLN A 661 9.71 -7.31 13.11
C GLN A 661 9.70 -6.52 14.44
N PRO A 662 10.29 -7.03 15.54
CA PRO A 662 10.26 -6.38 16.85
C PRO A 662 10.69 -4.90 16.83
N ARG A 663 11.73 -4.55 16.07
CA ARG A 663 12.19 -3.17 15.93
C ARG A 663 11.12 -2.25 15.30
N PHE A 664 10.34 -2.75 14.35
CA PHE A 664 9.26 -1.96 13.76
C PHE A 664 8.08 -1.80 14.70
N ILE A 665 7.85 -2.74 15.63
CA ILE A 665 6.85 -2.59 16.69
C ILE A 665 7.27 -1.44 17.63
N VAL A 666 8.54 -1.36 18.02
CA VAL A 666 9.05 -0.26 18.84
C VAL A 666 8.98 1.05 18.09
N THR A 667 9.40 1.07 16.83
CA THR A 667 9.25 2.23 15.95
C THR A 667 7.79 2.67 15.85
N TRP A 668 6.85 1.75 15.66
CA TRP A 668 5.43 2.04 15.63
C TRP A 668 4.93 2.72 16.90
N LEU A 669 5.37 2.28 18.10
CA LEU A 669 5.03 2.91 19.38
C LEU A 669 5.56 4.35 19.48
N ILE A 670 6.79 4.59 19.01
CA ILE A 670 7.40 5.94 19.01
C ILE A 670 6.56 6.91 18.17
N TYR A 671 6.12 6.50 16.98
CA TYR A 671 5.37 7.35 16.07
C TYR A 671 3.88 7.51 16.41
N LEU A 672 3.32 6.64 17.25
CA LEU A 672 1.88 6.62 17.55
C LEU A 672 1.38 7.96 18.11
N ILE A 673 2.10 8.54 19.08
CA ILE A 673 1.71 9.76 19.78
C ILE A 673 1.71 10.99 18.85
N PRO A 674 2.82 11.31 18.14
CA PRO A 674 2.84 12.47 17.26
C PRO A 674 1.82 12.37 16.13
N PHE A 675 1.71 11.21 15.47
CA PHE A 675 0.71 11.03 14.42
C PHE A 675 -0.73 11.15 14.94
N PHE A 676 -1.01 10.73 16.16
CA PHE A 676 -2.36 10.82 16.73
C PHE A 676 -2.93 12.25 16.70
N ILE A 677 -2.09 13.29 16.80
CA ILE A 677 -2.49 14.70 16.67
C ILE A 677 -3.21 14.93 15.35
N PHE A 678 -2.65 14.47 14.24
CA PHE A 678 -3.25 14.61 12.91
C PHE A 678 -4.55 13.80 12.76
N TYR A 679 -4.54 12.54 13.20
CA TYR A 679 -5.70 11.66 13.08
C TYR A 679 -6.88 12.14 13.90
N LEU A 680 -6.61 12.66 15.10
CA LEU A 680 -7.65 13.29 15.93
C LEU A 680 -8.16 14.58 15.31
N SER A 681 -7.28 15.43 14.82
CA SER A 681 -7.65 16.66 14.09
C SER A 681 -8.54 16.36 12.88
N ASN A 682 -8.20 15.33 12.11
CA ASN A 682 -9.03 14.86 10.99
C ASN A 682 -10.42 14.39 11.47
N SER A 683 -10.48 13.58 12.51
CA SER A 683 -11.74 13.09 13.07
C SER A 683 -12.63 14.25 13.55
N VAL A 684 -12.05 15.22 14.23
CA VAL A 684 -12.74 16.43 14.69
C VAL A 684 -13.28 17.25 13.51
N ARG A 685 -12.44 17.49 12.51
CA ARG A 685 -12.83 18.23 11.30
C ARG A 685 -14.01 17.59 10.59
N VAL A 686 -13.93 16.28 10.33
CA VAL A 686 -14.97 15.53 9.60
C VAL A 686 -16.29 15.50 10.37
N ASN A 687 -16.26 15.28 11.67
CA ASN A 687 -17.45 15.06 12.48
C ASN A 687 -18.06 16.34 13.04
N LEU A 688 -17.26 17.36 13.32
CA LEU A 688 -17.71 18.56 13.99
C LEU A 688 -17.75 19.82 13.08
N SER A 689 -17.23 19.72 11.86
CA SER A 689 -17.24 20.79 10.87
C SER A 689 -17.93 20.36 9.58
N VAL A 690 -17.36 19.40 8.84
CA VAL A 690 -17.91 18.97 7.54
C VAL A 690 -19.31 18.38 7.67
N ALA A 691 -19.54 17.52 8.67
CA ALA A 691 -20.83 16.86 8.87
C ALA A 691 -21.97 17.83 9.22
N THR A 692 -21.65 19.03 9.71
CA THR A 692 -22.65 20.04 10.08
C THR A 692 -23.12 20.92 8.91
N GLU A 693 -22.50 20.76 7.70
CA GLU A 693 -22.89 21.56 6.52
C GLU A 693 -24.26 21.20 5.91
N GLY A 694 -25.00 20.30 6.52
CA GLY A 694 -26.34 19.92 6.06
C GLY A 694 -26.34 18.96 4.88
N TRP A 695 -25.21 18.36 4.53
CA TRP A 695 -25.10 17.42 3.44
C TRP A 695 -25.65 16.04 3.81
N SER A 696 -26.01 15.26 2.78
CA SER A 696 -26.29 13.83 2.97
C SER A 696 -25.01 13.11 3.46
N GLU A 697 -25.20 11.97 4.13
CA GLU A 697 -24.05 11.20 4.59
C GLU A 697 -23.10 10.80 3.46
N THR A 698 -23.64 10.36 2.33
CA THR A 698 -22.83 10.00 1.15
C THR A 698 -21.99 11.19 0.68
N LYS A 699 -22.59 12.40 0.60
CA LYS A 699 -21.85 13.60 0.25
C LYS A 699 -20.79 13.95 1.29
N THR A 700 -21.08 13.77 2.57
CA THR A 700 -20.14 14.01 3.65
C THR A 700 -18.93 13.08 3.56
N TYR A 701 -19.15 11.79 3.30
CA TYR A 701 -18.05 10.81 3.10
C TYR A 701 -17.16 11.20 1.92
N ILE A 702 -17.74 11.41 0.75
CA ILE A 702 -17.00 11.71 -0.47
C ILE A 702 -16.24 13.05 -0.35
N ALA A 703 -16.94 14.11 0.09
CA ALA A 703 -16.32 15.42 0.23
C ALA A 703 -15.19 15.41 1.26
N SER A 704 -15.37 14.74 2.39
CA SER A 704 -14.32 14.64 3.42
C SER A 704 -13.11 13.87 2.92
N ALA A 705 -13.31 12.79 2.14
CA ALA A 705 -12.25 12.02 1.52
C ALA A 705 -11.44 12.88 0.55
N ILE A 706 -12.11 13.63 -0.32
CA ILE A 706 -11.47 14.57 -1.25
C ILE A 706 -10.71 15.67 -0.50
N PHE A 707 -11.35 16.34 0.46
CA PHE A 707 -10.72 17.44 1.20
C PHE A 707 -9.49 17.01 2.00
N ASN A 708 -9.46 15.76 2.43
CA ASN A 708 -8.33 15.23 3.19
C ASN A 708 -7.13 14.84 2.32
N SER A 709 -7.36 14.47 1.07
CA SER A 709 -6.32 13.98 0.14
C SER A 709 -5.86 15.03 -0.87
N ILE A 710 -6.66 16.07 -1.12
CA ILE A 710 -6.44 17.00 -2.24
C ILE A 710 -5.14 17.81 -2.10
N GLY A 711 -4.73 18.19 -0.88
CA GLY A 711 -3.49 18.93 -0.66
C GLY A 711 -2.27 18.12 -1.12
N LEU A 712 -2.20 16.83 -0.75
CA LEU A 712 -1.13 15.94 -1.20
C LEU A 712 -1.25 15.60 -2.70
N ALA A 713 -2.46 15.50 -3.24
CA ALA A 713 -2.63 15.30 -4.67
C ALA A 713 -2.10 16.49 -5.48
N PHE A 714 -2.29 17.71 -4.99
CA PHE A 714 -1.77 18.91 -5.66
C PHE A 714 -0.24 18.96 -5.69
N ILE A 715 0.47 18.49 -4.66
CA ILE A 715 1.95 18.50 -4.72
C ILE A 715 2.46 17.59 -5.84
N ILE A 716 1.82 16.44 -6.07
CA ILE A 716 2.15 15.56 -7.19
C ILE A 716 1.86 16.27 -8.52
N VAL A 717 0.68 16.86 -8.66
CA VAL A 717 0.31 17.58 -9.89
C VAL A 717 1.29 18.70 -10.18
N ILE A 718 1.63 19.53 -9.19
CA ILE A 718 2.58 20.64 -9.35
C ILE A 718 3.95 20.10 -9.75
N ASN A 719 4.43 19.05 -9.09
CA ASN A 719 5.73 18.45 -9.39
C ASN A 719 5.79 17.97 -10.85
N TYR A 720 4.80 17.21 -11.32
CA TYR A 720 4.80 16.71 -12.69
C TYR A 720 4.50 17.78 -13.73
N VAL A 721 3.69 18.78 -13.42
CA VAL A 721 3.51 19.95 -14.32
C VAL A 721 4.83 20.70 -14.50
N CYS A 722 5.58 20.92 -13.43
CA CYS A 722 6.92 21.51 -13.52
C CYS A 722 7.84 20.62 -14.34
N TYR A 723 7.89 19.32 -14.05
CA TYR A 723 8.71 18.35 -14.76
C TYR A 723 8.44 18.34 -16.28
N PHE A 724 7.19 18.27 -16.69
CA PHE A 724 6.83 18.25 -18.12
C PHE A 724 7.07 19.59 -18.82
N LYS A 725 7.04 20.72 -18.10
CA LYS A 725 7.25 22.04 -18.70
C LYS A 725 8.70 22.44 -18.74
N THR A 726 9.49 22.08 -17.75
CA THR A 726 10.84 22.61 -17.54
C THR A 726 11.93 21.53 -17.56
N GLY A 727 11.55 20.23 -17.57
CA GLY A 727 12.47 19.11 -17.42
C GLY A 727 13.06 18.98 -16.02
N THR A 728 12.64 19.82 -15.06
CA THR A 728 13.09 19.81 -13.68
C THR A 728 11.95 19.68 -12.71
N VAL A 729 12.23 19.16 -11.51
CA VAL A 729 11.23 19.01 -10.46
C VAL A 729 10.93 20.33 -9.76
N PHE A 730 9.73 20.49 -9.25
CA PHE A 730 9.25 21.71 -8.61
C PHE A 730 10.19 22.20 -7.49
N TYR A 731 10.61 21.32 -6.61
CA TYR A 731 11.46 21.65 -5.47
C TYR A 731 12.95 21.89 -5.85
N GLY A 732 13.36 21.58 -7.07
CA GLY A 732 14.70 21.89 -7.59
C GLY A 732 15.03 23.37 -7.62
N TYR A 733 14.00 24.21 -7.63
CA TYR A 733 14.17 25.68 -7.57
C TYR A 733 14.49 26.18 -6.16
N TYR A 734 14.24 25.43 -5.10
CA TYR A 734 14.40 25.90 -3.72
C TYR A 734 15.84 25.82 -3.19
N SER A 735 16.63 24.85 -3.63
CA SER A 735 18.06 24.77 -3.33
C SER A 735 18.75 23.70 -4.16
N PRO A 736 19.70 24.07 -5.03
CA PRO A 736 20.44 23.11 -5.85
C PRO A 736 21.28 22.11 -5.04
N LYS A 737 21.68 22.47 -3.82
CA LYS A 737 22.55 21.60 -2.99
C LYS A 737 21.79 20.51 -2.24
N ASP A 738 20.51 20.72 -1.91
CA ASP A 738 19.76 19.86 -1.02
C ASP A 738 18.60 19.09 -1.71
N THR A 739 18.45 19.25 -3.01
CA THR A 739 17.37 18.64 -3.80
C THR A 739 17.59 17.15 -4.08
N SER A 740 18.81 16.65 -3.86
CA SER A 740 19.22 15.31 -4.31
C SER A 740 18.38 14.16 -3.80
N GLU A 741 17.57 14.35 -2.73
CA GLU A 741 16.77 13.28 -2.15
C GLU A 741 15.31 13.64 -1.91
N MET A 742 14.91 14.89 -2.16
CA MET A 742 13.52 15.34 -1.94
C MET A 742 12.52 14.62 -2.85
N TRP A 743 12.92 14.14 -4.01
CA TRP A 743 12.09 13.32 -4.89
C TRP A 743 11.59 12.04 -4.24
N LEU A 744 12.33 11.45 -3.30
CA LEU A 744 11.89 10.28 -2.52
C LEU A 744 10.64 10.59 -1.70
N TYR A 745 10.54 11.79 -1.13
CA TYR A 745 9.38 12.21 -0.35
C TYR A 745 8.13 12.40 -1.23
N ILE A 746 8.30 12.88 -2.46
CA ILE A 746 7.20 12.94 -3.44
C ILE A 746 6.73 11.52 -3.81
N ASN A 747 7.63 10.58 -4.02
CA ASN A 747 7.28 9.19 -4.31
C ASN A 747 6.47 8.53 -3.17
N MET A 748 6.73 8.89 -1.91
CA MET A 748 5.94 8.40 -0.79
C MET A 748 4.47 8.86 -0.83
N VAL A 749 4.21 10.04 -1.37
CA VAL A 749 2.85 10.62 -1.42
C VAL A 749 1.88 9.71 -2.17
N PHE A 750 2.34 8.98 -3.19
CA PHE A 750 1.51 8.01 -3.92
C PHE A 750 0.92 6.91 -3.01
N GLY A 751 1.67 6.46 -2.00
CA GLY A 751 1.17 5.52 -0.99
C GLY A 751 0.29 6.18 0.08
N ILE A 752 0.54 7.46 0.39
CA ILE A 752 -0.16 8.19 1.46
C ILE A 752 -1.55 8.65 1.02
N ILE A 753 -1.73 9.12 -0.23
CA ILE A 753 -3.00 9.64 -0.74
C ILE A 753 -4.17 8.66 -0.54
N PRO A 754 -4.08 7.37 -0.90
CA PRO A 754 -5.17 6.43 -0.68
C PRO A 754 -5.55 6.28 0.80
N MET A 755 -4.57 6.28 1.70
CA MET A 755 -4.81 6.24 3.14
C MET A 755 -5.53 7.51 3.62
N MET A 756 -5.10 8.68 3.13
CA MET A 756 -5.74 9.96 3.44
C MET A 756 -7.17 10.04 2.90
N PHE A 757 -7.44 9.40 1.77
CA PHE A 757 -8.79 9.32 1.21
C PHE A 757 -9.73 8.47 2.08
N VAL A 758 -9.25 7.33 2.58
CA VAL A 758 -10.04 6.39 3.40
C VAL A 758 -10.21 6.86 4.85
N LEU A 759 -9.23 7.56 5.41
CA LEU A 759 -9.20 8.02 6.79
C LEU A 759 -10.49 8.73 7.26
N PRO A 760 -11.00 9.77 6.60
CA PRO A 760 -12.20 10.46 7.07
C PRO A 760 -13.47 9.60 6.96
N ILE A 761 -13.50 8.63 6.06
CA ILE A 761 -14.61 7.68 5.93
C ILE A 761 -14.68 6.82 7.20
N ILE A 762 -13.55 6.26 7.63
CA ILE A 762 -13.47 5.46 8.86
C ILE A 762 -13.80 6.32 10.07
N ASN A 763 -13.22 7.51 10.18
CA ASN A 763 -13.47 8.45 11.28
C ASN A 763 -14.95 8.82 11.39
N ARG A 764 -15.61 9.12 10.27
CA ARG A 764 -17.03 9.43 10.25
C ARG A 764 -17.89 8.24 10.65
N PHE A 765 -17.58 7.05 10.14
CA PHE A 765 -18.30 5.83 10.47
C PHE A 765 -18.19 5.49 11.96
N ALA A 766 -16.97 5.56 12.53
CA ALA A 766 -16.71 5.29 13.94
C ALA A 766 -17.45 6.29 14.85
N TYR A 767 -17.43 7.57 14.50
CA TYR A 767 -18.16 8.60 15.26
C TYR A 767 -19.68 8.36 15.23
N LYS A 768 -20.23 8.01 14.08
CA LYS A 768 -21.67 7.70 13.97
C LYS A 768 -22.09 6.48 14.79
N LYS A 769 -21.16 5.60 15.11
CA LYS A 769 -21.41 4.41 15.93
C LYS A 769 -21.21 4.65 17.43
N SER A 770 -20.27 5.50 17.80
CA SER A 770 -19.85 5.71 19.19
C SER A 770 -20.26 7.07 19.77
N GLY A 771 -20.46 8.09 18.93
CA GLY A 771 -20.64 9.47 19.35
C GLY A 771 -19.37 10.14 19.89
N ASN A 772 -18.18 9.49 19.76
CA ASN A 772 -16.93 10.09 20.20
C ASN A 772 -15.93 10.22 19.05
N VAL A 773 -15.12 11.26 19.06
CA VAL A 773 -14.15 11.58 18.00
C VAL A 773 -12.86 10.77 18.11
N TYR A 774 -12.60 10.14 19.24
CA TYR A 774 -11.34 9.44 19.53
C TYR A 774 -11.29 8.06 18.93
N LEU A 775 -12.44 7.36 18.84
CA LEU A 775 -12.49 5.97 18.40
C LEU A 775 -11.91 5.77 16.99
N GLY A 776 -12.39 6.55 16.02
CA GLY A 776 -11.89 6.47 14.66
C GLY A 776 -10.44 6.91 14.54
N ALA A 777 -10.05 7.98 15.23
CA ALA A 777 -8.69 8.50 15.22
C ALA A 777 -7.68 7.49 15.76
N LEU A 778 -7.97 6.85 16.89
CA LEU A 778 -7.10 5.84 17.50
C LEU A 778 -6.99 4.58 16.63
N LEU A 779 -8.11 4.09 16.09
CA LEU A 779 -8.10 2.91 15.23
C LEU A 779 -7.27 3.14 13.96
N THR A 780 -7.48 4.29 13.32
CA THR A 780 -6.79 4.59 12.06
C THR A 780 -5.31 4.90 12.25
N VAL A 781 -4.92 5.59 13.34
CA VAL A 781 -3.50 5.85 13.60
C VAL A 781 -2.73 4.54 13.81
N MET A 782 -3.30 3.58 14.56
CA MET A 782 -2.66 2.29 14.80
C MET A 782 -2.45 1.51 13.50
N ILE A 783 -3.48 1.39 12.66
CA ILE A 783 -3.41 0.61 11.42
C ILE A 783 -2.55 1.32 10.36
N PHE A 784 -2.74 2.63 10.16
CA PHE A 784 -2.07 3.33 9.06
C PHE A 784 -0.58 3.55 9.30
N ILE A 785 -0.14 3.70 10.59
CA ILE A 785 1.30 3.73 10.89
C ILE A 785 1.92 2.35 10.69
N MET A 786 1.24 1.26 11.09
CA MET A 786 1.68 -0.09 10.75
C MET A 786 1.88 -0.23 9.24
N MET A 787 0.89 0.18 8.44
CA MET A 787 0.98 0.13 6.97
C MET A 787 2.14 0.98 6.43
N SER A 788 2.37 2.16 6.98
CA SER A 788 3.45 3.04 6.56
C SER A 788 4.83 2.48 6.91
N LEU A 789 4.97 1.76 8.03
CA LEU A 789 6.22 1.13 8.45
C LEU A 789 6.51 -0.16 7.70
N SER A 790 5.51 -0.84 7.15
CA SER A 790 5.67 -2.09 6.40
C SER A 790 6.59 -1.96 5.18
N ALA A 791 6.73 -0.77 4.62
CA ALA A 791 7.63 -0.44 3.52
C ALA A 791 8.56 0.71 3.91
N SER A 792 9.14 0.68 5.11
CA SER A 792 10.01 1.72 5.63
C SER A 792 11.35 1.15 6.11
N VAL A 793 12.30 2.05 6.33
CA VAL A 793 13.60 1.74 6.94
C VAL A 793 13.58 2.27 8.36
N SER A 794 14.01 1.47 9.32
CA SER A 794 14.11 1.88 10.73
C SER A 794 15.50 1.59 11.26
N TYR A 795 16.20 2.64 11.66
CA TYR A 795 17.54 2.59 12.22
C TYR A 795 17.53 2.48 13.76
N ILE A 796 16.52 1.85 14.33
CA ILE A 796 16.45 1.65 15.77
C ILE A 796 17.47 0.57 16.21
N PRO A 797 18.29 0.82 17.20
CA PRO A 797 19.27 -0.15 17.69
C PRO A 797 18.61 -1.20 18.61
N MET A 798 18.26 -2.36 18.06
CA MET A 798 17.65 -3.48 18.78
C MET A 798 18.28 -4.79 18.37
#